data_8c0fdaa5a4f52455b202259fafc2588c
#
_entry.id   8c0fdaa5a4f52455b202259fafc2588c
#
_cell.length_a   1.000
_cell.length_b   1.000
_cell.length_c   1.000
_cell.angle_alpha   90.00
_cell.angle_beta   90.00
_cell.angle_gamma   90.00
#
_symmetry.space_group_name_H-M   'P 1'
#
loop_
_entity.id
_entity.type
_entity.pdbx_description
1 polymer ?
#
loop_
_entity_poly.entity_id
_entity_poly.type
_entity_poly.pdbx_seq_one_letter_code
_entity_poly.pdbx_strand_id
1 'polypeptide(L)'
;MHGDTRDQSTPVAHTVDPAVAESAGRMDSDTRTDPAMPSPRASGAVRTESSESQASTAQAPAAPPATDQPATAARQPGAEEDLTAAPRRRTTSTRRTTATAATRRAAEPGSAAADAEPPARKRAAGKSTTKTATAKTGTKTATKPSARKTTESDTVIGRIPVLDVSPQIDAGRRPAKAVVGETFLVTATVFREGHDAVNANVVLRDPRGRSGPWTPMRELAEGTDRWGAHITPTAPGRWSYLVEAWSDPIATWRRTAGVKLPAGIDTALVLEEGARLLEQAAAGVPKKEGRAHVLAAVDALRDPGLPPLSRLAAALAPEVLELLARYPLRELLSASRPLPLQVDRERALFGSWYEFFPRSEGAVVDPNGVEPPRSGTLRTAAERLPAIAAMDFDVVYLPPVHPIGRAFRKGPDNTLTAGPHDVGSPWAIGSPEGGHDAVHPDLGTIEDFDHFVAEARALHLEVALDFALQCSPDHPWVNKHPEWFSHRADGTIAYAENPPKKYQDIYPINFDQDMDGIVKETVRILRFWMSHGVRIFRVDNPHTKPVVFWEKVLSDIARTDPDVVFLAEAFTRPAMMHTLAKIGFHQSYTYFTWRNTKNELTEYLTELTGDAAAYMRPNFFANTPDILHAFLQQGGRAAFAIRAVLAATLSPSYGVYAGFELCENEPAHPGSEEYLHSEKYELRPRDWNRTDTLAPLLTVLNRLRRRHPALQQLRDLRFHPTDNDQVLAYSKNATTPEGLTDQVITVVNLDPHHVQEATVTLEGDGPHVVHDELTGAVYTWGRHNYVRLDPSAEPAHLLTVRRNPT
;
A
#
# COMPACT_ATOMS: atom_id res chain seq x y z
N MET A 1 6.56 32.66 -57.76
CA MET A 1 6.51 34.12 -57.92
C MET A 1 6.79 34.66 -56.53
N HIS A 2 7.99 35.01 -56.32
CA HIS A 2 8.58 36.33 -56.09
C HIS A 2 8.08 36.95 -54.81
N GLY A 3 8.87 37.39 -53.85
CA GLY A 3 10.27 37.70 -53.60
C GLY A 3 10.31 38.30 -52.23
N ASP A 4 11.18 37.93 -51.38
CA ASP A 4 12.54 38.45 -51.14
C ASP A 4 12.59 39.93 -50.69
N THR A 5 13.17 40.12 -49.49
CA THR A 5 14.27 40.98 -49.04
C THR A 5 14.15 41.31 -47.56
N ARG A 6 15.05 40.85 -46.67
CA ARG A 6 16.29 41.40 -46.11
C ARG A 6 16.17 42.86 -45.64
N ASP A 7 16.49 43.11 -44.35
CA ASP A 7 17.79 43.61 -43.93
C ASP A 7 17.86 43.80 -42.39
N GLN A 8 18.85 43.35 -41.77
CA GLN A 8 19.95 43.62 -40.89
C GLN A 8 19.92 44.98 -40.16
N SER A 9 20.19 44.92 -38.85
CA SER A 9 21.32 45.64 -38.23
C SER A 9 21.39 45.38 -36.70
N THR A 10 22.43 44.74 -36.25
CA THR A 10 23.15 44.89 -34.96
C THR A 10 24.33 45.86 -35.17
N PRO A 11 25.16 46.23 -34.19
CA PRO A 11 25.17 46.16 -32.73
C PRO A 11 25.63 47.50 -32.08
N VAL A 12 25.76 47.59 -30.71
CA VAL A 12 26.94 48.19 -30.05
C VAL A 12 27.00 47.80 -28.57
N ALA A 13 28.16 47.29 -28.22
CA ALA A 13 28.61 46.99 -26.84
C ALA A 13 29.24 48.23 -26.18
N HIS A 14 29.22 48.28 -24.88
CA HIS A 14 30.26 48.94 -24.07
C HIS A 14 30.56 48.18 -22.80
N THR A 15 31.75 47.64 -22.78
CA THR A 15 32.60 47.25 -21.67
C THR A 15 33.11 48.43 -20.87
N VAL A 16 33.26 48.30 -19.57
CA VAL A 16 34.42 48.72 -18.76
C VAL A 16 34.47 48.00 -17.42
N ASP A 17 35.51 47.26 -17.17
CA ASP A 17 36.21 46.84 -15.96
C ASP A 17 37.46 47.76 -15.82
N PRO A 18 38.33 47.70 -14.80
CA PRO A 18 38.41 47.10 -13.48
C PRO A 18 39.16 47.94 -12.40
N ALA A 19 39.55 47.25 -11.31
CA ALA A 19 40.77 47.46 -10.51
C ALA A 19 40.57 47.94 -9.05
N VAL A 20 41.02 47.09 -8.11
CA VAL A 20 42.30 46.99 -7.35
C VAL A 20 42.19 47.70 -5.99
N ALA A 21 42.55 47.24 -4.82
CA ALA A 21 43.60 46.43 -4.24
C ALA A 21 43.32 46.14 -2.76
N GLU A 22 43.66 44.95 -2.25
CA GLU A 22 44.79 44.57 -1.38
C GLU A 22 44.99 45.31 -0.06
N SER A 23 44.98 44.51 1.02
CA SER A 23 46.08 44.26 1.99
C SER A 23 45.54 43.48 3.18
N ALA A 24 45.94 42.26 3.47
CA ALA A 24 47.15 41.71 4.11
C ALA A 24 47.24 42.02 5.64
N GLY A 25 47.26 41.00 6.43
CA GLY A 25 47.64 41.01 7.84
C GLY A 25 47.48 39.64 8.50
N ARG A 26 48.56 38.87 8.57
CA ARG A 26 48.81 37.64 9.34
C ARG A 26 49.05 37.93 10.81
N MET A 27 48.77 36.97 11.65
CA MET A 27 49.61 36.28 12.71
C MET A 27 48.69 35.86 13.86
N ASP A 28 48.63 34.62 14.12
CA ASP A 28 49.36 33.60 14.86
C ASP A 28 49.10 33.54 16.39
N SER A 29 48.86 32.31 16.76
CA SER A 29 49.32 31.55 17.96
C SER A 29 48.49 31.55 19.23
N ASP A 30 47.99 30.35 19.49
CA ASP A 30 48.26 29.48 20.67
C ASP A 30 47.59 29.76 22.01
N THR A 31 47.12 28.62 22.51
CA THR A 31 47.16 28.00 23.86
C THR A 31 45.84 27.90 24.65
N ARG A 32 45.40 26.64 24.73
CA ARG A 32 45.00 25.84 25.90
C ARG A 32 44.43 26.56 27.13
N THR A 33 43.27 26.13 27.59
CA THR A 33 43.05 25.29 28.79
C THR A 33 41.60 25.37 29.27
N ASP A 34 40.97 24.19 29.43
CA ASP A 34 39.87 23.89 30.36
C ASP A 34 40.36 24.09 31.84
N PRO A 35 39.53 24.19 32.90
CA PRO A 35 38.34 23.37 33.18
C PRO A 35 37.23 23.97 34.12
N ALA A 36 36.15 23.19 34.27
CA ALA A 36 35.37 22.92 35.48
C ALA A 36 34.22 23.85 35.91
N MET A 37 33.07 23.16 36.02
CA MET A 37 31.90 23.47 36.83
C MET A 37 32.14 23.90 38.30
N PRO A 38 31.19 24.52 39.05
CA PRO A 38 30.12 23.75 39.68
C PRO A 38 28.78 24.52 39.91
N SER A 39 27.71 23.73 40.07
CA SER A 39 26.46 24.12 40.75
C SER A 39 26.68 24.30 42.25
N PRO A 40 25.82 25.07 43.04
CA PRO A 40 24.72 24.38 43.70
C PRO A 40 23.50 25.21 44.18
N ARG A 41 22.38 24.48 44.39
CA ARG A 41 21.34 24.51 45.46
C ARG A 41 20.85 25.86 46.02
N ALA A 42 19.57 26.09 46.06
CA ALA A 42 18.41 25.64 46.86
C ALA A 42 17.79 26.71 47.77
N SER A 43 16.47 26.63 47.91
CA SER A 43 15.63 27.01 49.03
C SER A 43 14.99 28.41 49.12
N GLY A 44 13.66 28.33 49.38
CA GLY A 44 12.94 29.44 50.04
C GLY A 44 11.42 29.48 49.72
N ALA A 45 10.62 28.77 50.51
CA ALA A 45 9.18 28.90 50.58
C ALA A 45 8.78 30.09 51.39
N VAL A 46 7.71 30.82 51.05
CA VAL A 46 6.84 31.50 51.98
C VAL A 46 5.40 31.54 51.46
N ARG A 47 4.50 31.15 52.33
CA ARG A 47 3.02 31.23 52.29
C ARG A 47 2.53 32.65 52.50
N THR A 48 1.24 32.91 52.09
CA THR A 48 0.08 33.44 52.80
C THR A 48 -0.69 34.34 51.83
N GLU A 49 -1.95 34.30 51.72
CA GLU A 49 -3.23 34.19 52.33
C GLU A 49 -4.24 35.06 51.55
N SER A 50 -5.33 34.48 51.24
CA SER A 50 -6.74 34.92 51.19
C SER A 50 -7.14 36.37 51.05
N SER A 51 -8.09 36.65 50.11
CA SER A 51 -9.31 37.39 50.44
C SER A 51 -10.46 37.07 49.47
N GLU A 52 -11.59 36.71 50.04
CA GLU A 52 -12.92 36.52 49.45
C GLU A 52 -13.50 37.84 48.94
N SER A 53 -14.31 37.79 47.88
CA SER A 53 -15.59 38.54 47.83
C SER A 53 -16.51 38.04 46.70
N GLN A 54 -17.56 37.44 47.14
CA GLN A 54 -18.98 37.48 46.71
C GLN A 54 -19.39 37.65 45.26
N ALA A 55 -19.98 36.58 44.77
CA ALA A 55 -21.28 36.36 44.13
C ALA A 55 -21.91 37.42 43.24
N SER A 56 -22.12 37.06 41.97
CA SER A 56 -23.34 37.40 41.24
C SER A 56 -23.69 36.26 40.28
N THR A 57 -24.82 35.67 40.54
CA THR A 57 -25.51 34.66 39.73
C THR A 57 -26.00 35.30 38.43
N ALA A 58 -25.45 34.77 37.31
CA ALA A 58 -26.13 34.88 36.02
C ALA A 58 -26.14 33.47 35.41
N GLN A 59 -27.32 32.91 35.26
CA GLN A 59 -27.65 31.68 34.58
C GLN A 59 -27.14 31.77 33.14
N ALA A 60 -26.21 30.85 32.79
CA ALA A 60 -25.88 30.56 31.42
C ALA A 60 -26.99 29.69 30.81
N PRO A 61 -27.38 29.89 29.54
CA PRO A 61 -28.33 29.03 28.86
C PRO A 61 -27.69 27.69 28.58
N ALA A 62 -28.51 26.64 28.71
CA ALA A 62 -28.14 25.26 28.44
C ALA A 62 -27.56 25.09 27.03
N ALA A 63 -26.43 24.42 26.95
CA ALA A 63 -25.83 23.99 25.68
C ALA A 63 -26.83 23.11 24.91
N PRO A 64 -26.97 23.29 23.59
CA PRO A 64 -27.76 22.39 22.76
C PRO A 64 -27.13 20.99 22.72
N PRO A 65 -27.92 19.91 22.55
CA PRO A 65 -27.42 18.56 22.53
C PRO A 65 -26.48 18.35 21.35
N ALA A 66 -25.38 17.64 21.62
CA ALA A 66 -24.40 17.27 20.63
C ALA A 66 -25.04 16.46 19.49
N THR A 67 -24.73 16.86 18.28
CA THR A 67 -25.19 16.26 17.03
C THR A 67 -24.52 14.91 16.79
N ASP A 68 -25.31 13.89 16.47
CA ASP A 68 -24.91 12.50 16.25
C ASP A 68 -24.40 12.29 14.82
N GLN A 69 -23.24 11.68 14.71
CA GLN A 69 -22.68 11.24 13.42
C GLN A 69 -22.42 9.75 13.38
N PRO A 70 -22.49 9.12 12.19
CA PRO A 70 -21.93 7.79 12.01
C PRO A 70 -20.43 7.85 12.23
N ALA A 71 -19.96 7.09 13.22
CA ALA A 71 -18.56 7.13 13.62
C ALA A 71 -17.65 6.56 12.55
N THR A 72 -17.06 7.43 11.81
CA THR A 72 -15.68 7.22 11.38
C THR A 72 -14.78 7.65 12.56
N ALA A 73 -14.83 6.90 13.64
CA ALA A 73 -14.04 7.23 14.82
C ALA A 73 -12.62 6.78 14.63
N ALA A 74 -11.81 7.60 13.99
CA ALA A 74 -10.41 7.63 14.30
C ALA A 74 -10.28 8.26 15.69
N ARG A 75 -10.17 7.42 16.72
CA ARG A 75 -9.62 7.87 17.97
C ARG A 75 -8.15 8.20 17.71
N GLN A 76 -7.79 9.45 17.89
CA GLN A 76 -6.40 9.81 18.17
C GLN A 76 -5.86 8.89 19.26
N PRO A 77 -4.62 8.37 19.15
CA PRO A 77 -3.93 7.78 20.29
C PRO A 77 -3.83 8.86 21.37
N GLY A 78 -4.39 8.56 22.51
CA GLY A 78 -4.36 9.44 23.66
C GLY A 78 -2.94 9.77 24.07
N ALA A 79 -2.82 10.94 24.69
CA ALA A 79 -1.60 11.48 25.28
C ALA A 79 -0.74 10.41 25.95
N GLU A 80 0.55 10.47 25.66
CA GLU A 80 1.64 9.75 26.29
C GLU A 80 1.57 9.86 27.82
N GLU A 81 1.45 8.71 28.47
CA GLU A 81 2.03 8.54 29.80
C GLU A 81 3.43 7.95 29.60
N ASP A 82 4.38 8.74 29.98
CA ASP A 82 5.81 8.51 30.04
C ASP A 82 6.11 7.28 30.93
N LEU A 83 6.59 6.20 30.33
CA LEU A 83 7.23 5.08 31.01
C LEU A 83 8.53 4.69 30.27
N THR A 84 9.57 5.45 30.60
CA THR A 84 10.96 5.04 30.39
C THR A 84 11.31 3.85 31.30
N ALA A 85 11.54 2.68 30.73
CA ALA A 85 12.44 1.67 31.32
C ALA A 85 12.95 0.69 30.27
N ALA A 86 14.22 0.82 29.94
CA ALA A 86 14.99 -0.14 29.18
C ALA A 86 15.22 -1.45 29.95
N PRO A 87 15.25 -2.62 29.30
CA PRO A 87 15.58 -3.87 29.97
C PRO A 87 17.10 -4.08 30.01
N ARG A 88 17.63 -4.13 31.22
CA ARG A 88 18.99 -4.66 31.47
C ARG A 88 18.99 -6.19 31.45
N ARG A 89 19.88 -6.74 30.64
CA ARG A 89 20.36 -8.13 30.70
C ARG A 89 20.83 -8.50 32.12
N ARG A 90 20.43 -9.68 32.58
CA ARG A 90 21.32 -10.50 33.42
C ARG A 90 20.99 -12.00 33.34
N THR A 91 22.04 -12.73 33.19
CA THR A 91 22.30 -14.14 33.08
C THR A 91 22.02 -14.94 34.35
N THR A 92 21.61 -16.18 34.15
CA THR A 92 21.88 -17.43 34.85
C THR A 92 21.69 -17.53 36.36
N SER A 93 20.88 -18.52 36.80
CA SER A 93 21.38 -19.67 37.56
C SER A 93 20.25 -20.63 38.00
N THR A 94 20.47 -21.87 37.72
CA THR A 94 19.85 -23.10 38.20
C THR A 94 19.61 -23.15 39.71
N ARG A 95 18.44 -23.70 40.15
CA ARG A 95 18.43 -24.83 41.13
C ARG A 95 17.06 -25.44 41.31
N ARG A 96 17.06 -26.74 41.31
CA ARG A 96 16.12 -27.79 41.58
C ARG A 96 15.72 -27.82 43.07
N THR A 97 14.46 -28.22 43.39
CA THR A 97 14.03 -29.21 44.43
C THR A 97 12.49 -29.18 44.51
N THR A 98 11.81 -30.20 44.17
CA THR A 98 11.21 -31.38 44.83
C THR A 98 10.15 -31.14 45.91
N ALA A 99 8.97 -31.76 45.61
CA ALA A 99 8.05 -32.51 46.51
C ALA A 99 7.13 -31.68 47.42
N THR A 100 5.92 -31.96 47.68
CA THR A 100 5.12 -33.18 47.88
C THR A 100 3.67 -32.78 48.17
N ALA A 101 2.73 -33.52 47.65
CA ALA A 101 1.49 -34.12 48.09
C ALA A 101 0.70 -33.60 49.31
N ALA A 102 -0.62 -33.55 49.19
CA ALA A 102 -1.66 -34.29 49.98
C ALA A 102 -3.01 -33.55 49.94
N THR A 103 -3.97 -34.12 49.36
CA THR A 103 -5.13 -34.90 49.79
C THR A 103 -6.22 -34.20 50.61
N ARG A 104 -7.40 -34.40 50.16
CA ARG A 104 -8.70 -34.89 50.76
C ARG A 104 -9.89 -33.98 50.50
N ARG A 105 -10.87 -34.53 49.79
CA ARG A 105 -12.17 -35.22 50.15
C ARG A 105 -13.24 -34.24 50.61
N ALA A 106 -14.48 -34.26 50.29
CA ALA A 106 -15.54 -35.15 49.78
C ALA A 106 -16.82 -34.29 49.90
N ALA A 107 -17.92 -34.45 49.28
CA ALA A 107 -18.85 -35.52 49.13
C ALA A 107 -19.99 -35.14 48.19
N GLU A 108 -20.44 -36.11 47.43
CA GLU A 108 -21.76 -36.23 46.82
C GLU A 108 -22.83 -36.54 47.93
N PRO A 109 -24.18 -36.78 47.61
CA PRO A 109 -24.71 -37.51 46.49
C PRO A 109 -26.12 -37.13 45.94
N GLY A 110 -26.53 -37.78 44.88
CA GLY A 110 -27.65 -38.61 44.67
C GLY A 110 -28.65 -38.18 43.60
N SER A 111 -28.89 -38.91 42.65
CA SER A 111 -29.64 -40.18 42.21
C SER A 111 -30.79 -39.72 41.30
N ALA A 112 -31.27 -40.39 40.26
CA ALA A 112 -31.26 -41.74 39.77
C ALA A 112 -31.85 -41.73 38.33
N ALA A 113 -31.27 -42.53 37.45
CA ALA A 113 -31.80 -43.69 36.71
C ALA A 113 -33.02 -43.43 35.80
N ALA A 114 -33.16 -43.96 34.58
CA ALA A 114 -32.89 -45.29 34.05
C ALA A 114 -33.01 -45.31 32.52
N ASP A 115 -32.16 -46.12 31.88
CA ASP A 115 -32.30 -47.16 30.89
C ASP A 115 -33.08 -46.95 29.57
N ALA A 116 -32.36 -47.20 28.46
CA ALA A 116 -32.54 -48.38 27.64
C ALA A 116 -31.76 -48.36 26.33
N GLU A 117 -30.93 -49.37 26.14
CA GLU A 117 -30.21 -49.73 24.90
C GLU A 117 -31.02 -50.77 24.11
N PRO A 118 -30.51 -51.32 22.98
CA PRO A 118 -31.00 -51.21 21.60
C PRO A 118 -31.66 -52.48 21.04
N PRO A 119 -31.91 -52.63 19.73
CA PRO A 119 -31.40 -53.86 19.15
C PRO A 119 -30.86 -53.79 17.70
N ALA A 120 -29.91 -54.66 17.49
CA ALA A 120 -29.24 -55.02 16.27
C ALA A 120 -29.98 -56.02 15.36
N ARG A 121 -29.43 -56.24 14.15
CA ARG A 121 -29.52 -57.33 13.15
C ARG A 121 -30.56 -57.14 12.03
N LYS A 122 -30.18 -57.39 10.74
CA LYS A 122 -29.68 -58.67 10.18
C LYS A 122 -29.15 -58.48 8.74
N ARG A 123 -28.16 -59.32 8.46
CA ARG A 123 -27.61 -59.70 7.13
C ARG A 123 -28.64 -60.37 6.22
N ALA A 124 -28.45 -60.21 4.90
CA ALA A 124 -28.70 -61.31 3.96
C ALA A 124 -27.73 -61.25 2.76
N ALA A 125 -27.13 -62.40 2.49
CA ALA A 125 -26.21 -62.72 1.43
C ALA A 125 -26.92 -63.36 0.26
N GLY A 126 -26.35 -63.37 -0.94
CA GLY A 126 -26.78 -64.21 -2.10
C GLY A 126 -25.90 -63.93 -3.31
N LYS A 127 -24.86 -64.65 -3.47
CA LYS A 127 -24.46 -65.71 -4.45
C LYS A 127 -24.51 -65.27 -5.90
N SER A 128 -23.35 -65.10 -6.54
CA SER A 128 -22.54 -65.98 -7.37
C SER A 128 -23.19 -66.49 -8.66
N THR A 129 -22.54 -66.17 -9.81
CA THR A 129 -22.21 -67.19 -10.83
C THR A 129 -21.10 -66.68 -11.77
N THR A 130 -20.15 -67.55 -11.89
CA THR A 130 -18.98 -67.65 -12.76
C THR A 130 -19.35 -67.79 -14.23
N LYS A 131 -18.56 -67.23 -15.16
CA LYS A 131 -18.16 -67.98 -16.40
C LYS A 131 -16.85 -67.46 -16.95
N THR A 132 -15.95 -68.35 -17.07
CA THR A 132 -14.59 -68.37 -17.66
C THR A 132 -14.62 -68.28 -19.21
N ALA A 133 -13.65 -67.61 -19.79
CA ALA A 133 -12.94 -68.04 -21.02
C ALA A 133 -11.74 -67.15 -21.35
N THR A 134 -10.58 -67.70 -21.17
CA THR A 134 -9.31 -67.87 -21.94
C THR A 134 -8.82 -66.74 -22.86
N ALA A 135 -7.67 -66.25 -22.46
CA ALA A 135 -6.31 -66.05 -23.09
C ALA A 135 -6.16 -65.54 -24.54
N LYS A 136 -5.37 -64.46 -24.67
CA LYS A 136 -4.04 -64.45 -25.33
C LYS A 136 -3.30 -63.14 -25.20
N THR A 137 -2.15 -63.21 -24.61
CA THR A 137 -0.85 -62.57 -24.80
C THR A 137 -0.73 -61.27 -25.62
N GLY A 138 -0.10 -60.27 -25.00
CA GLY A 138 0.46 -59.08 -25.66
C GLY A 138 1.08 -58.10 -24.66
N THR A 139 2.34 -58.34 -24.31
CA THR A 139 3.21 -57.57 -23.46
C THR A 139 3.40 -56.14 -23.97
N LYS A 140 3.12 -55.10 -23.19
CA LYS A 140 3.85 -53.83 -23.14
C LYS A 140 3.58 -53.18 -21.81
N THR A 141 4.57 -53.24 -20.96
CA THR A 141 4.73 -52.56 -19.71
C THR A 141 4.80 -51.04 -19.94
N ALA A 142 3.79 -50.33 -19.49
CA ALA A 142 3.88 -48.89 -19.24
C ALA A 142 3.62 -48.66 -17.74
N THR A 143 4.69 -48.50 -17.01
CA THR A 143 4.70 -48.13 -15.62
C THR A 143 4.15 -46.73 -15.49
N LYS A 144 2.95 -46.60 -14.90
CA LYS A 144 2.47 -45.31 -14.35
C LYS A 144 3.35 -44.96 -13.17
N PRO A 145 3.84 -43.71 -13.07
CA PRO A 145 4.49 -43.29 -11.84
C PRO A 145 3.42 -43.18 -10.74
N SER A 146 3.58 -44.01 -9.73
CA SER A 146 2.88 -43.91 -8.45
C SER A 146 3.17 -42.54 -7.87
N ALA A 147 2.15 -41.71 -7.67
CA ALA A 147 2.22 -40.49 -6.88
C ALA A 147 2.64 -40.87 -5.45
N ARG A 148 3.92 -40.68 -5.15
CA ARG A 148 4.48 -40.76 -3.81
C ARG A 148 3.86 -39.64 -2.99
N LYS A 149 2.96 -39.98 -2.07
CA LYS A 149 2.57 -39.07 -0.99
C LYS A 149 3.82 -38.82 -0.17
N THR A 150 4.46 -37.70 -0.40
CA THR A 150 5.45 -37.12 0.52
C THR A 150 4.70 -36.62 1.74
N THR A 151 4.80 -37.35 2.84
CA THR A 151 4.61 -36.75 4.17
C THR A 151 5.68 -35.68 4.31
N GLU A 152 5.28 -34.42 4.24
CA GLU A 152 6.14 -33.29 4.58
C GLU A 152 6.58 -33.46 6.04
N SER A 153 7.87 -33.72 6.21
CA SER A 153 8.56 -33.54 7.46
C SER A 153 8.84 -32.04 7.61
N ASP A 154 8.17 -31.38 8.51
CA ASP A 154 8.24 -29.91 8.74
C ASP A 154 9.62 -29.42 9.27
N THR A 155 10.66 -30.26 9.29
CA THR A 155 11.94 -29.96 9.95
C THR A 155 13.18 -30.19 9.10
N VAL A 156 13.08 -30.42 7.81
CA VAL A 156 14.26 -30.70 6.98
C VAL A 156 14.76 -29.38 6.34
N ILE A 157 15.77 -28.81 6.95
CA ILE A 157 16.63 -27.81 6.29
C ILE A 157 17.37 -28.54 5.16
N GLY A 158 17.32 -27.98 3.94
CA GLY A 158 18.06 -28.53 2.78
C GLY A 158 19.57 -28.51 3.02
N ARG A 159 20.31 -29.25 2.16
CA ARG A 159 21.79 -29.34 2.29
C ARG A 159 22.46 -27.97 2.22
N ILE A 160 21.93 -27.04 1.43
CA ILE A 160 22.25 -25.61 1.48
C ILE A 160 21.06 -24.93 2.16
N PRO A 161 21.20 -24.37 3.36
CA PRO A 161 20.12 -23.68 4.06
C PRO A 161 19.61 -22.50 3.26
N VAL A 162 18.27 -22.40 3.14
CA VAL A 162 17.56 -21.25 2.57
C VAL A 162 16.56 -20.80 3.63
N LEU A 163 16.89 -19.74 4.33
CA LEU A 163 16.15 -19.23 5.47
C LEU A 163 15.62 -17.82 5.21
N ASP A 164 14.71 -17.35 6.03
CA ASP A 164 14.22 -15.96 6.08
C ASP A 164 13.84 -15.37 4.70
N VAL A 165 13.16 -16.19 3.89
CA VAL A 165 12.69 -15.72 2.57
C VAL A 165 11.67 -14.61 2.77
N SER A 166 11.93 -13.43 2.19
CA SER A 166 11.07 -12.25 2.26
C SER A 166 10.77 -11.73 0.84
N PRO A 167 9.53 -11.21 0.61
CA PRO A 167 8.42 -11.07 1.57
C PRO A 167 7.75 -12.40 1.90
N GLN A 168 7.27 -12.54 3.14
CA GLN A 168 6.54 -13.73 3.59
C GLN A 168 5.41 -13.30 4.53
N ILE A 169 4.17 -13.38 4.09
CA ILE A 169 3.01 -12.90 4.82
C ILE A 169 2.40 -14.03 5.65
N ASP A 170 2.19 -13.77 6.97
CA ASP A 170 1.61 -14.72 7.92
C ASP A 170 2.24 -16.12 7.81
N ALA A 171 3.58 -16.18 7.82
CA ALA A 171 4.36 -17.40 7.65
C ALA A 171 4.05 -18.13 6.31
N GLY A 172 3.75 -17.38 5.23
CA GLY A 172 3.47 -17.91 3.89
C GLY A 172 2.06 -18.49 3.71
N ARG A 173 1.16 -18.27 4.67
CA ARG A 173 -0.25 -18.65 4.56
C ARG A 173 -1.05 -17.70 3.68
N ARG A 174 -0.64 -16.43 3.60
CA ARG A 174 -1.26 -15.39 2.79
C ARG A 174 -0.32 -14.94 1.69
N PRO A 175 -0.86 -14.50 0.56
CA PRO A 175 -0.04 -14.01 -0.53
C PRO A 175 0.61 -12.66 -0.20
N ALA A 176 1.85 -12.48 -0.64
CA ALA A 176 2.36 -11.16 -0.94
C ALA A 176 1.58 -10.58 -2.12
N LYS A 177 1.61 -9.26 -2.30
CA LYS A 177 0.90 -8.56 -3.37
C LYS A 177 1.86 -7.82 -4.29
N ALA A 178 1.55 -7.83 -5.57
CA ALA A 178 2.14 -6.98 -6.59
C ALA A 178 1.08 -6.62 -7.63
N VAL A 179 1.36 -5.65 -8.48
CA VAL A 179 0.62 -5.43 -9.72
C VAL A 179 1.45 -5.89 -10.92
N VAL A 180 0.80 -6.00 -12.07
CA VAL A 180 1.48 -6.32 -13.33
C VAL A 180 2.57 -5.28 -13.59
N GLY A 181 3.80 -5.73 -13.85
CA GLY A 181 4.94 -4.87 -14.11
C GLY A 181 5.62 -4.28 -12.87
N GLU A 182 5.06 -4.46 -11.68
CA GLU A 182 5.71 -4.01 -10.44
C GLU A 182 6.94 -4.86 -10.14
N THR A 183 8.08 -4.20 -10.00
CA THR A 183 9.35 -4.83 -9.61
C THR A 183 9.54 -4.74 -8.11
N PHE A 184 9.82 -5.88 -7.45
CA PHE A 184 10.09 -5.90 -6.02
C PHE A 184 11.20 -6.87 -5.64
N LEU A 185 11.86 -6.60 -4.52
CA LEU A 185 12.98 -7.36 -4.02
C LEU A 185 12.52 -8.63 -3.29
N VAL A 186 13.06 -9.78 -3.68
CA VAL A 186 12.98 -11.04 -2.92
C VAL A 186 14.34 -11.29 -2.29
N THR A 187 14.36 -11.56 -0.99
CA THR A 187 15.58 -11.82 -0.24
C THR A 187 15.53 -13.16 0.48
N ALA A 188 16.70 -13.74 0.77
CA ALA A 188 16.84 -14.95 1.58
C ALA A 188 18.20 -14.96 2.29
N THR A 189 18.30 -15.67 3.41
CA THR A 189 19.58 -16.02 4.03
C THR A 189 20.05 -17.36 3.45
N VAL A 190 21.22 -17.37 2.78
CA VAL A 190 21.79 -18.55 2.11
C VAL A 190 23.26 -18.71 2.49
N PHE A 191 23.60 -19.86 3.07
CA PHE A 191 24.95 -20.17 3.50
C PHE A 191 25.23 -21.68 3.47
N ARG A 192 26.49 -22.05 3.66
CA ARG A 192 26.90 -23.42 3.94
C ARG A 192 28.10 -23.45 4.90
N GLU A 193 28.41 -24.62 5.44
CA GLU A 193 29.58 -24.85 6.24
C GLU A 193 30.89 -24.77 5.41
N GLY A 194 31.99 -24.40 6.06
CA GLY A 194 33.30 -24.31 5.43
C GLY A 194 33.50 -23.02 4.64
N HIS A 195 34.31 -23.12 3.57
CA HIS A 195 34.70 -21.98 2.74
C HIS A 195 34.23 -22.06 1.29
N ASP A 196 33.44 -23.08 0.98
CA ASP A 196 32.94 -23.27 -0.39
C ASP A 196 31.90 -22.21 -0.73
N ALA A 197 31.93 -21.78 -1.98
CA ALA A 197 30.97 -20.82 -2.50
C ALA A 197 29.58 -21.42 -2.60
N VAL A 198 28.59 -20.62 -2.30
CA VAL A 198 27.16 -20.86 -2.59
C VAL A 198 26.67 -19.87 -3.63
N ASN A 199 25.56 -20.22 -4.28
CA ASN A 199 24.85 -19.32 -5.17
C ASN A 199 23.34 -19.57 -5.06
N ALA A 200 22.51 -18.61 -5.49
CA ALA A 200 21.07 -18.69 -5.36
C ALA A 200 20.32 -18.03 -6.51
N ASN A 201 19.07 -18.45 -6.70
CA ASN A 201 18.10 -17.83 -7.63
C ASN A 201 16.75 -17.67 -7.02
N VAL A 202 15.98 -16.72 -7.52
CA VAL A 202 14.52 -16.70 -7.39
C VAL A 202 13.90 -17.39 -8.61
N VAL A 203 12.95 -18.29 -8.37
CA VAL A 203 12.13 -18.91 -9.40
C VAL A 203 10.71 -18.42 -9.25
N LEU A 204 10.23 -17.66 -10.23
CA LEU A 204 8.85 -17.16 -10.30
C LEU A 204 8.01 -18.18 -11.07
N ARG A 205 6.84 -18.56 -10.52
CA ARG A 205 5.88 -19.47 -11.16
C ARG A 205 4.60 -18.76 -11.51
N ASP A 206 4.17 -18.89 -12.76
CA ASP A 206 2.97 -18.27 -13.29
C ASP A 206 1.67 -18.87 -12.68
N PRO A 207 0.48 -18.28 -12.93
CA PRO A 207 -0.80 -18.80 -12.43
C PRO A 207 -1.14 -20.23 -12.88
N ARG A 208 -0.45 -20.74 -13.89
CA ARG A 208 -0.57 -22.14 -14.36
C ARG A 208 0.44 -23.07 -13.70
N GLY A 209 1.24 -22.56 -12.76
CA GLY A 209 2.28 -23.30 -12.05
C GLY A 209 3.55 -23.57 -12.87
N ARG A 210 3.71 -22.93 -14.04
CA ARG A 210 4.90 -23.07 -14.87
C ARG A 210 6.00 -22.16 -14.33
N SER A 211 7.19 -22.71 -14.14
CA SER A 211 8.37 -21.93 -13.78
C SER A 211 8.80 -21.08 -14.97
N GLY A 212 8.97 -19.78 -14.72
CA GLY A 212 9.62 -18.84 -15.62
C GLY A 212 11.15 -19.01 -15.61
N PRO A 213 11.87 -18.14 -16.32
CA PRO A 213 13.29 -17.99 -16.14
C PRO A 213 13.61 -17.72 -14.67
N TRP A 214 14.67 -18.29 -14.19
CA TRP A 214 15.16 -17.97 -12.86
C TRP A 214 15.88 -16.63 -12.85
N THR A 215 15.82 -15.93 -11.74
CA THR A 215 16.50 -14.64 -11.56
C THR A 215 17.67 -14.86 -10.59
N PRO A 216 18.93 -14.67 -11.05
CA PRO A 216 20.09 -14.80 -10.17
C PRO A 216 20.03 -13.85 -9.00
N MET A 217 20.29 -14.35 -7.80
CA MET A 217 20.45 -13.53 -6.60
C MET A 217 21.91 -13.09 -6.46
N ARG A 218 22.11 -11.97 -5.76
CA ARG A 218 23.43 -11.50 -5.34
C ARG A 218 23.42 -11.28 -3.84
N GLU A 219 24.58 -11.42 -3.21
CA GLU A 219 24.73 -11.01 -1.82
C GLU A 219 24.52 -9.49 -1.70
N LEU A 220 23.68 -9.06 -0.75
CA LEU A 220 23.28 -7.66 -0.58
C LEU A 220 24.34 -6.85 0.17
N ALA A 221 25.02 -7.49 1.12
CA ALA A 221 26.16 -6.93 1.83
C ALA A 221 27.12 -8.06 2.18
N GLU A 222 28.41 -7.84 1.93
CA GLU A 222 29.46 -8.83 2.10
C GLU A 222 29.51 -9.39 3.53
N GLY A 223 29.57 -10.71 3.65
CA GLY A 223 29.65 -11.42 4.93
C GLY A 223 28.36 -11.48 5.73
N THR A 224 27.22 -11.09 5.14
CA THR A 224 25.90 -11.16 5.82
C THR A 224 25.11 -12.41 5.46
N ASP A 225 25.56 -13.19 4.48
CA ASP A 225 24.82 -14.32 3.90
C ASP A 225 23.40 -13.91 3.40
N ARG A 226 23.09 -12.60 3.29
CA ARG A 226 21.81 -12.08 2.84
C ARG A 226 21.84 -11.85 1.34
N TRP A 227 21.05 -12.62 0.63
CA TRP A 227 20.96 -12.62 -0.83
C TRP A 227 19.67 -11.97 -1.30
N GLY A 228 19.70 -11.31 -2.47
CA GLY A 228 18.52 -10.64 -3.02
C GLY A 228 18.50 -10.63 -4.55
N ALA A 229 17.27 -10.62 -5.09
CA ALA A 229 17.01 -10.38 -6.51
C ALA A 229 15.66 -9.70 -6.69
N HIS A 230 15.59 -8.84 -7.68
CA HIS A 230 14.33 -8.21 -8.09
C HIS A 230 13.57 -9.12 -9.06
N ILE A 231 12.27 -9.26 -8.86
CA ILE A 231 11.36 -9.99 -9.74
C ILE A 231 10.20 -9.12 -10.18
N THR A 232 9.67 -9.39 -11.39
CA THR A 232 8.61 -8.61 -12.01
C THR A 232 7.58 -9.58 -12.62
N PRO A 233 6.39 -9.72 -12.04
CA PRO A 233 5.32 -10.51 -12.61
C PRO A 233 4.70 -9.81 -13.83
N THR A 234 4.36 -10.57 -14.87
CA THR A 234 3.97 -10.02 -16.18
C THR A 234 2.48 -10.15 -16.52
N ALA A 235 1.69 -10.76 -15.64
CA ALA A 235 0.26 -10.95 -15.88
C ALA A 235 -0.50 -11.03 -14.53
N PRO A 236 -1.79 -10.67 -14.49
CA PRO A 236 -2.58 -10.80 -13.29
C PRO A 236 -2.84 -12.25 -12.91
N GLY A 237 -3.09 -12.52 -11.63
CA GLY A 237 -3.47 -13.83 -11.12
C GLY A 237 -2.65 -14.31 -9.94
N ARG A 238 -2.84 -15.58 -9.58
CA ARG A 238 -2.17 -16.21 -8.44
C ARG A 238 -0.83 -16.81 -8.88
N TRP A 239 0.24 -16.14 -8.55
CA TRP A 239 1.62 -16.58 -8.76
C TRP A 239 2.20 -17.21 -7.50
N SER A 240 3.40 -17.77 -7.62
CA SER A 240 4.24 -18.11 -6.48
C SER A 240 5.71 -17.90 -6.82
N TYR A 241 6.53 -17.73 -5.80
CA TYR A 241 7.98 -17.67 -5.94
C TYR A 241 8.66 -18.54 -4.88
N LEU A 242 9.86 -18.99 -5.20
CA LEU A 242 10.72 -19.73 -4.28
C LEU A 242 12.18 -19.37 -4.54
N VAL A 243 13.01 -19.61 -3.56
CA VAL A 243 14.46 -19.46 -3.68
C VAL A 243 15.09 -20.84 -3.78
N GLU A 244 15.91 -21.04 -4.80
CA GLU A 244 16.80 -22.20 -4.97
C GLU A 244 18.22 -21.77 -4.64
N ALA A 245 18.94 -22.58 -3.88
CA ALA A 245 20.35 -22.37 -3.56
C ALA A 245 21.14 -23.65 -3.75
N TRP A 246 22.42 -23.50 -4.10
CA TRP A 246 23.29 -24.62 -4.38
C TRP A 246 24.75 -24.33 -4.02
N SER A 247 25.57 -25.38 -3.86
CA SER A 247 27.02 -25.24 -3.82
C SER A 247 27.52 -24.91 -5.22
N ASP A 248 28.35 -23.89 -5.35
CA ASP A 248 28.95 -23.46 -6.61
C ASP A 248 30.44 -23.92 -6.65
N PRO A 249 30.70 -25.15 -7.17
CA PRO A 249 32.03 -25.67 -7.19
C PRO A 249 32.96 -24.91 -8.15
N ILE A 250 32.40 -24.29 -9.19
CA ILE A 250 33.18 -23.49 -10.13
C ILE A 250 33.64 -22.19 -9.48
N ALA A 251 32.77 -21.51 -8.74
CA ALA A 251 33.14 -20.29 -7.99
C ALA A 251 34.17 -20.61 -6.90
N THR A 252 34.03 -21.76 -6.20
CA THR A 252 34.98 -22.24 -5.23
C THR A 252 36.34 -22.46 -5.87
N TRP A 253 36.39 -23.22 -7.02
CA TRP A 253 37.61 -23.46 -7.76
C TRP A 253 38.26 -22.18 -8.28
N ARG A 254 37.49 -21.25 -8.84
CA ARG A 254 37.97 -19.95 -9.36
C ARG A 254 38.70 -19.16 -8.29
N ARG A 255 38.14 -19.08 -7.09
CA ARG A 255 38.77 -18.43 -5.95
C ARG A 255 40.09 -19.12 -5.55
N THR A 256 40.08 -20.46 -5.49
CA THR A 256 41.25 -21.27 -5.18
C THR A 256 42.33 -21.11 -6.24
N ALA A 257 41.96 -21.19 -7.54
CA ALA A 257 42.88 -21.01 -8.65
C ALA A 257 43.50 -19.61 -8.69
N GLY A 258 42.71 -18.58 -8.40
CA GLY A 258 43.19 -17.19 -8.33
C GLY A 258 44.27 -16.96 -7.26
N VAL A 259 44.31 -17.75 -6.20
CA VAL A 259 45.32 -17.68 -5.14
C VAL A 259 46.50 -18.63 -5.41
N LYS A 260 46.22 -19.91 -5.71
CA LYS A 260 47.25 -20.94 -5.81
C LYS A 260 48.10 -20.84 -7.07
N LEU A 261 47.49 -20.50 -8.21
CA LEU A 261 48.27 -20.49 -9.49
C LEU A 261 49.34 -19.37 -9.54
N PRO A 262 49.04 -18.12 -9.10
CA PRO A 262 50.10 -17.10 -8.98
C PRO A 262 51.21 -17.48 -7.99
N ALA A 263 50.87 -18.24 -6.96
CA ALA A 263 51.83 -18.71 -5.94
C ALA A 263 52.62 -19.97 -6.37
N GLY A 264 52.31 -20.55 -7.55
CA GLY A 264 52.93 -21.80 -8.03
C GLY A 264 52.55 -23.04 -7.22
N ILE A 265 51.46 -22.99 -6.43
CA ILE A 265 51.05 -24.09 -5.55
C ILE A 265 50.05 -25.00 -6.28
N ASP A 266 50.33 -26.31 -6.23
CA ASP A 266 49.43 -27.37 -6.78
C ASP A 266 49.01 -27.12 -8.24
N THR A 267 49.81 -26.43 -9.03
CA THR A 267 49.45 -25.87 -10.34
C THR A 267 48.77 -26.90 -11.27
N ALA A 268 49.38 -28.07 -11.45
CA ALA A 268 48.84 -29.11 -12.35
C ALA A 268 47.50 -29.67 -11.84
N LEU A 269 47.38 -29.84 -10.51
CA LEU A 269 46.17 -30.34 -9.87
C LEU A 269 45.03 -29.33 -10.00
N VAL A 270 45.26 -28.07 -9.65
CA VAL A 270 44.24 -27.02 -9.73
C VAL A 270 43.73 -26.80 -11.14
N LEU A 271 44.59 -26.86 -12.15
CA LEU A 271 44.19 -26.74 -13.55
C LEU A 271 43.35 -27.96 -14.03
N GLU A 272 43.70 -29.19 -13.62
CA GLU A 272 42.91 -30.37 -13.97
C GLU A 272 41.56 -30.40 -13.23
N GLU A 273 41.52 -29.98 -11.96
CA GLU A 273 40.25 -29.80 -11.22
C GLU A 273 39.30 -28.84 -11.97
N GLY A 274 39.82 -27.70 -12.42
CA GLY A 274 39.06 -26.73 -13.22
C GLY A 274 38.58 -27.32 -14.54
N ALA A 275 39.45 -28.05 -15.24
CA ALA A 275 39.08 -28.73 -16.49
C ALA A 275 37.91 -29.70 -16.29
N ARG A 276 37.95 -30.53 -15.24
CA ARG A 276 36.84 -31.46 -14.91
C ARG A 276 35.56 -30.77 -14.57
N LEU A 277 35.62 -29.70 -13.77
CA LEU A 277 34.42 -28.93 -13.41
C LEU A 277 33.78 -28.26 -14.64
N LEU A 278 34.59 -27.65 -15.51
CA LEU A 278 34.08 -27.05 -16.75
C LEU A 278 33.52 -28.10 -17.72
N GLU A 279 34.14 -29.29 -17.79
CA GLU A 279 33.64 -30.39 -18.59
C GLU A 279 32.25 -30.88 -18.11
N GLN A 280 32.08 -30.99 -16.78
CA GLN A 280 30.76 -31.27 -16.18
C GLN A 280 29.74 -30.19 -16.49
N ALA A 281 30.11 -28.90 -16.31
CA ALA A 281 29.27 -27.77 -16.60
C ALA A 281 28.85 -27.67 -18.07
N ALA A 282 29.80 -28.00 -18.99
CA ALA A 282 29.55 -28.02 -20.43
C ALA A 282 28.40 -28.97 -20.79
N ALA A 283 28.18 -30.06 -20.04
CA ALA A 283 27.08 -30.96 -20.26
C ALA A 283 25.68 -30.27 -20.12
N GLY A 284 25.58 -29.30 -19.24
CA GLY A 284 24.36 -28.49 -19.00
C GLY A 284 24.15 -27.36 -20.02
N VAL A 285 25.18 -26.91 -20.74
CA VAL A 285 25.10 -25.85 -21.74
C VAL A 285 24.54 -26.41 -23.06
N PRO A 286 23.46 -25.86 -23.66
CA PRO A 286 22.96 -26.30 -24.95
C PRO A 286 24.01 -26.12 -26.06
N LYS A 287 24.11 -27.12 -26.98
CA LYS A 287 25.08 -27.05 -28.06
C LYS A 287 25.02 -25.79 -28.90
N LYS A 288 23.79 -25.31 -29.14
CA LYS A 288 23.53 -24.10 -29.95
C LYS A 288 23.84 -22.78 -29.23
N GLU A 289 24.03 -22.81 -27.95
CA GLU A 289 24.23 -21.64 -27.12
C GLU A 289 25.67 -21.43 -26.63
N GLY A 290 26.62 -22.17 -27.22
CA GLY A 290 28.06 -21.90 -26.99
C GLY A 290 28.76 -22.94 -26.13
N ARG A 291 28.24 -24.19 -26.00
CA ARG A 291 28.98 -25.30 -25.34
C ARG A 291 30.42 -25.41 -25.79
N ALA A 292 30.70 -25.14 -27.08
CA ALA A 292 32.04 -25.18 -27.64
C ALA A 292 33.02 -24.23 -26.95
N HIS A 293 32.59 -23.06 -26.50
CA HIS A 293 33.43 -22.10 -25.76
C HIS A 293 33.87 -22.67 -24.40
N VAL A 294 32.97 -23.33 -23.69
CA VAL A 294 33.30 -23.96 -22.42
C VAL A 294 34.26 -25.13 -22.62
N LEU A 295 34.05 -25.95 -23.68
CA LEU A 295 34.95 -27.05 -24.02
C LEU A 295 36.33 -26.56 -24.49
N ALA A 296 36.43 -25.46 -25.24
CA ALA A 296 37.69 -24.82 -25.61
C ALA A 296 38.47 -24.35 -24.37
N ALA A 297 37.75 -23.85 -23.34
CA ALA A 297 38.38 -23.51 -22.06
C ALA A 297 38.89 -24.75 -21.31
N VAL A 298 38.19 -25.90 -21.41
CA VAL A 298 38.68 -27.18 -20.89
C VAL A 298 40.00 -27.60 -21.58
N ASP A 299 40.04 -27.54 -22.93
CA ASP A 299 41.23 -27.87 -23.69
C ASP A 299 42.40 -26.95 -23.35
N ALA A 300 42.15 -25.64 -23.21
CA ALA A 300 43.15 -24.66 -22.78
C ALA A 300 43.69 -24.94 -21.38
N LEU A 301 42.85 -25.33 -20.43
CA LEU A 301 43.27 -25.69 -19.07
C LEU A 301 44.21 -26.93 -19.08
N ARG A 302 44.09 -27.82 -20.04
CA ARG A 302 44.91 -29.05 -20.22
C ARG A 302 46.12 -28.85 -21.09
N ASP A 303 46.24 -27.73 -21.84
CA ASP A 303 47.36 -27.49 -22.78
C ASP A 303 48.69 -27.18 -22.07
N PRO A 304 49.66 -28.11 -22.06
CA PRO A 304 50.94 -27.87 -21.41
C PRO A 304 51.82 -26.83 -22.13
N GLY A 305 51.48 -26.46 -23.35
CA GLY A 305 52.18 -25.43 -24.15
C GLY A 305 51.86 -24.00 -23.70
N LEU A 306 50.82 -23.81 -22.91
CA LEU A 306 50.42 -22.51 -22.37
C LEU A 306 50.91 -22.29 -20.93
N PRO A 307 51.33 -21.07 -20.57
CA PRO A 307 51.60 -20.70 -19.19
C PRO A 307 50.38 -20.89 -18.28
N PRO A 308 50.56 -21.26 -16.99
CA PRO A 308 49.43 -21.55 -16.11
C PRO A 308 48.39 -20.41 -15.99
N LEU A 309 48.82 -19.16 -15.95
CA LEU A 309 47.95 -17.98 -15.89
C LEU A 309 47.17 -17.74 -17.18
N SER A 310 47.78 -18.05 -18.37
CA SER A 310 47.08 -17.99 -19.65
C SER A 310 46.02 -19.08 -19.77
N ARG A 311 46.27 -20.25 -19.21
CA ARG A 311 45.30 -21.37 -19.12
C ARG A 311 44.12 -20.97 -18.25
N LEU A 312 44.39 -20.34 -17.08
CA LEU A 312 43.33 -19.80 -16.21
C LEU A 312 42.54 -18.69 -16.91
N ALA A 313 43.24 -17.79 -17.63
CA ALA A 313 42.55 -16.67 -18.33
C ALA A 313 41.53 -17.18 -19.39
N ALA A 314 41.82 -18.28 -20.07
CA ALA A 314 40.88 -18.92 -21.01
C ALA A 314 39.59 -19.40 -20.30
N ALA A 315 39.73 -19.95 -19.09
CA ALA A 315 38.58 -20.40 -18.28
C ALA A 315 37.79 -19.22 -17.62
N LEU A 316 38.40 -18.04 -17.53
CA LEU A 316 37.80 -16.83 -17.02
C LEU A 316 37.37 -15.86 -18.13
N ALA A 317 37.38 -16.27 -19.38
CA ALA A 317 36.92 -15.47 -20.51
C ALA A 317 35.44 -15.06 -20.29
N PRO A 318 35.07 -13.77 -20.60
CA PRO A 318 33.70 -13.29 -20.38
C PRO A 318 32.62 -14.20 -20.95
N GLU A 319 32.83 -14.72 -22.14
CA GLU A 319 31.90 -15.62 -22.84
C GLU A 319 31.66 -16.92 -22.07
N VAL A 320 32.74 -17.48 -21.45
CA VAL A 320 32.64 -18.69 -20.62
C VAL A 320 31.91 -18.40 -19.33
N LEU A 321 32.21 -17.23 -18.68
CA LEU A 321 31.55 -16.84 -17.42
C LEU A 321 30.09 -16.56 -17.61
N GLU A 322 29.69 -15.90 -18.71
CA GLU A 322 28.27 -15.64 -19.02
C GLU A 322 27.50 -16.94 -19.26
N LEU A 323 28.11 -17.93 -19.96
CA LEU A 323 27.51 -19.24 -20.17
C LEU A 323 27.32 -19.98 -18.84
N LEU A 324 28.32 -19.93 -17.96
CA LEU A 324 28.27 -20.60 -16.65
C LEU A 324 27.30 -19.90 -15.70
N ALA A 325 27.11 -18.57 -15.82
CA ALA A 325 26.08 -17.84 -15.08
C ALA A 325 24.67 -18.24 -15.56
N ARG A 326 24.48 -18.41 -16.87
CA ARG A 326 23.20 -18.83 -17.45
C ARG A 326 22.90 -20.32 -17.24
N TYR A 327 23.91 -21.19 -17.26
CA TYR A 327 23.83 -22.64 -17.12
C TYR A 327 24.80 -23.15 -16.03
N PRO A 328 24.56 -22.73 -14.74
CA PRO A 328 25.51 -23.07 -13.67
C PRO A 328 25.55 -24.58 -13.38
N LEU A 329 26.72 -25.09 -12.99
CA LEU A 329 26.85 -26.38 -12.36
C LEU A 329 26.33 -26.27 -10.92
N ARG A 330 25.18 -26.88 -10.66
CA ARG A 330 24.48 -26.78 -9.37
C ARG A 330 24.62 -28.09 -8.60
N GLU A 331 25.40 -28.09 -7.54
CA GLU A 331 25.52 -29.24 -6.64
C GLU A 331 24.75 -28.99 -5.34
N LEU A 332 24.24 -30.05 -4.74
CA LEU A 332 23.55 -30.00 -3.43
C LEU A 332 22.35 -29.04 -3.44
N LEU A 333 21.62 -28.99 -4.54
CA LEU A 333 20.48 -28.07 -4.72
C LEU A 333 19.47 -28.22 -3.59
N SER A 334 19.15 -27.10 -2.95
CA SER A 334 18.08 -26.94 -1.98
C SER A 334 17.10 -25.89 -2.47
N ALA A 335 15.84 -26.01 -2.08
CA ALA A 335 14.81 -25.04 -2.42
C ALA A 335 13.96 -24.71 -1.19
N SER A 336 13.58 -23.45 -1.06
CA SER A 336 12.55 -23.05 -0.10
C SER A 336 11.17 -23.59 -0.52
N ARG A 337 10.21 -23.60 0.39
CA ARG A 337 8.81 -23.80 -0.02
C ARG A 337 8.35 -22.64 -0.92
N PRO A 338 7.47 -22.90 -1.90
CA PRO A 338 6.85 -21.83 -2.67
C PRO A 338 6.02 -20.90 -1.77
N LEU A 339 6.20 -19.59 -1.93
CA LEU A 339 5.42 -18.56 -1.27
C LEU A 339 4.38 -17.99 -2.25
N PRO A 340 3.14 -17.79 -1.82
CA PRO A 340 2.09 -17.28 -2.69
C PRO A 340 2.27 -15.79 -2.98
N LEU A 341 1.93 -15.39 -4.21
CA LEU A 341 1.93 -14.01 -4.69
C LEU A 341 0.62 -13.75 -5.44
N GLN A 342 -0.10 -12.73 -5.02
CA GLN A 342 -1.27 -12.22 -5.74
C GLN A 342 -0.81 -11.06 -6.63
N VAL A 343 -1.04 -11.16 -7.92
CA VAL A 343 -0.75 -10.10 -8.89
C VAL A 343 -2.06 -9.54 -9.40
N ASP A 344 -2.27 -8.25 -9.16
CA ASP A 344 -3.49 -7.54 -9.54
C ASP A 344 -3.24 -6.65 -10.76
N ARG A 345 -4.31 -6.07 -11.31
CA ARG A 345 -4.19 -5.03 -12.34
C ARG A 345 -3.56 -3.75 -11.77
N GLU A 346 -2.97 -2.93 -12.60
CA GLU A 346 -2.24 -1.71 -12.22
C GLU A 346 -3.09 -0.76 -11.35
N ARG A 347 -4.39 -0.60 -11.67
CA ARG A 347 -5.31 0.25 -10.88
C ARG A 347 -5.45 -0.15 -9.41
N ALA A 348 -5.08 -1.35 -9.04
CA ALA A 348 -5.03 -1.77 -7.64
C ALA A 348 -3.88 -1.12 -6.84
N LEU A 349 -2.89 -0.51 -7.52
CA LEU A 349 -1.78 0.23 -6.91
C LEU A 349 -1.84 1.72 -7.23
N PHE A 350 -2.05 2.08 -8.51
CA PHE A 350 -1.93 3.44 -9.01
C PHE A 350 -3.26 4.03 -9.43
N GLY A 351 -3.53 5.29 -9.01
CA GLY A 351 -4.68 6.06 -9.46
C GLY A 351 -4.85 7.38 -8.71
N SER A 352 -5.48 8.32 -9.39
CA SER A 352 -5.92 9.62 -8.85
C SER A 352 -7.43 9.63 -8.78
N TRP A 353 -8.00 9.84 -7.58
CA TRP A 353 -9.43 9.67 -7.31
C TRP A 353 -10.11 11.01 -7.05
N TYR A 354 -11.33 11.15 -7.56
CA TYR A 354 -12.18 12.31 -7.32
C TYR A 354 -13.54 11.84 -6.80
N GLU A 355 -13.84 12.15 -5.54
CA GLU A 355 -15.12 11.83 -4.89
C GLU A 355 -16.09 13.00 -5.04
N PHE A 356 -17.35 12.73 -5.41
CA PHE A 356 -18.40 13.74 -5.45
C PHE A 356 -19.79 13.14 -5.35
N PHE A 357 -20.76 13.93 -4.92
CA PHE A 357 -22.16 13.53 -4.76
C PHE A 357 -22.96 13.85 -6.01
N PRO A 358 -23.47 12.85 -6.75
CA PRO A 358 -24.29 13.10 -7.94
C PRO A 358 -25.48 14.01 -7.68
N ARG A 359 -26.07 13.91 -6.49
CA ARG A 359 -27.26 14.69 -6.10
C ARG A 359 -27.03 16.19 -5.99
N SER A 360 -25.79 16.64 -5.85
CA SER A 360 -25.42 18.05 -5.77
C SER A 360 -25.10 18.66 -7.14
N GLU A 361 -24.74 17.84 -8.13
CA GLU A 361 -24.40 18.32 -9.46
C GLU A 361 -25.66 18.64 -10.27
N GLY A 362 -25.88 19.94 -10.53
CA GLY A 362 -27.11 20.43 -11.14
C GLY A 362 -28.28 20.59 -10.15
N ALA A 363 -28.01 20.47 -8.85
CA ALA A 363 -29.01 20.75 -7.84
C ALA A 363 -29.38 22.24 -7.82
N VAL A 364 -30.63 22.52 -7.45
CA VAL A 364 -31.13 23.90 -7.28
C VAL A 364 -31.60 24.06 -5.83
N VAL A 365 -30.96 24.99 -5.13
CA VAL A 365 -31.31 25.34 -3.76
C VAL A 365 -31.63 26.82 -3.73
N ASP A 366 -32.85 27.18 -3.29
CA ASP A 366 -33.27 28.57 -3.11
C ASP A 366 -32.58 29.11 -1.84
N PRO A 367 -31.73 30.14 -1.95
CA PRO A 367 -31.07 30.71 -0.79
C PRO A 367 -32.04 31.40 0.20
N ASN A 368 -33.27 31.69 -0.22
CA ASN A 368 -34.30 32.28 0.65
C ASN A 368 -35.20 31.20 1.27
N GLY A 369 -35.02 29.92 0.91
CA GLY A 369 -35.82 28.82 1.45
C GLY A 369 -37.32 28.86 1.10
N VAL A 370 -37.70 29.59 0.06
CA VAL A 370 -39.12 29.70 -0.37
C VAL A 370 -39.52 28.52 -1.24
N GLU A 371 -38.63 28.13 -2.18
CA GLU A 371 -38.86 26.97 -3.05
C GLU A 371 -38.17 25.72 -2.47
N PRO A 372 -38.80 24.55 -2.53
CA PRO A 372 -38.15 23.29 -2.15
C PRO A 372 -36.87 23.03 -2.94
N PRO A 373 -35.81 22.54 -2.28
CA PRO A 373 -34.60 22.16 -2.99
C PRO A 373 -34.88 21.04 -3.98
N ARG A 374 -34.22 21.07 -5.13
CA ARG A 374 -34.31 20.04 -6.17
C ARG A 374 -32.95 19.35 -6.33
N SER A 375 -32.93 18.03 -6.18
CA SER A 375 -31.74 17.20 -6.37
C SER A 375 -31.22 17.30 -7.80
N GLY A 376 -29.91 17.23 -7.94
CA GLY A 376 -29.27 16.80 -9.18
C GLY A 376 -29.54 15.31 -9.45
N THR A 377 -29.23 14.88 -10.66
CA THR A 377 -29.45 13.53 -11.19
C THR A 377 -28.15 12.91 -11.69
N LEU A 378 -28.12 11.60 -11.97
CA LEU A 378 -26.98 10.97 -12.65
C LEU A 378 -26.70 11.59 -14.03
N ARG A 379 -27.74 12.13 -14.70
CA ARG A 379 -27.58 12.84 -15.98
C ARG A 379 -26.84 14.17 -15.80
N THR A 380 -27.24 14.97 -14.82
CA THR A 380 -26.58 16.26 -14.53
C THR A 380 -25.17 16.03 -13.94
N ALA A 381 -24.98 14.96 -13.16
CA ALA A 381 -23.67 14.57 -12.67
C ALA A 381 -22.71 14.15 -13.80
N ALA A 382 -23.20 13.55 -14.88
CA ALA A 382 -22.38 13.23 -16.05
C ALA A 382 -21.82 14.48 -16.73
N GLU A 383 -22.49 15.64 -16.63
CA GLU A 383 -22.00 16.91 -17.18
C GLU A 383 -20.73 17.43 -16.44
N ARG A 384 -20.46 16.94 -15.22
CA ARG A 384 -19.24 17.27 -14.45
C ARG A 384 -18.01 16.47 -14.91
N LEU A 385 -18.20 15.27 -15.49
CA LEU A 385 -17.12 14.35 -15.85
C LEU A 385 -16.04 14.95 -16.78
N PRO A 386 -16.38 15.75 -17.81
CA PRO A 386 -15.35 16.37 -18.66
C PRO A 386 -14.37 17.26 -17.88
N ALA A 387 -14.85 18.00 -16.89
CA ALA A 387 -13.99 18.87 -16.09
C ALA A 387 -13.09 18.05 -15.13
N ILE A 388 -13.58 16.94 -14.58
CA ILE A 388 -12.78 16.00 -13.78
C ILE A 388 -11.71 15.34 -14.66
N ALA A 389 -12.08 14.89 -15.85
CA ALA A 389 -11.13 14.31 -16.81
C ALA A 389 -10.07 15.32 -17.27
N ALA A 390 -10.42 16.60 -17.43
CA ALA A 390 -9.48 17.68 -17.78
C ALA A 390 -8.41 17.92 -16.69
N MET A 391 -8.72 17.60 -15.43
CA MET A 391 -7.76 17.57 -14.32
C MET A 391 -6.91 16.29 -14.28
N ASP A 392 -7.05 15.37 -15.27
CA ASP A 392 -6.31 14.10 -15.39
C ASP A 392 -6.51 13.13 -14.21
N PHE A 393 -7.69 13.14 -13.55
CA PHE A 393 -8.09 12.07 -12.64
C PHE A 393 -8.33 10.75 -13.37
N ASP A 394 -8.24 9.63 -12.64
CA ASP A 394 -8.39 8.26 -13.17
C ASP A 394 -9.71 7.63 -12.74
N VAL A 395 -10.18 7.97 -11.54
CA VAL A 395 -11.33 7.33 -10.90
C VAL A 395 -12.27 8.40 -10.38
N VAL A 396 -13.55 8.28 -10.72
CA VAL A 396 -14.63 9.02 -10.07
C VAL A 396 -15.30 8.11 -9.05
N TYR A 397 -15.37 8.58 -7.80
CA TYR A 397 -15.97 7.83 -6.72
C TYR A 397 -17.31 8.47 -6.31
N LEU A 398 -18.35 7.65 -6.32
CA LEU A 398 -19.69 8.03 -5.94
C LEU A 398 -20.05 7.47 -4.56
N PRO A 399 -20.45 8.30 -3.58
CA PRO A 399 -21.17 7.85 -2.40
C PRO A 399 -22.39 6.99 -2.76
N PRO A 400 -23.04 6.29 -1.80
CA PRO A 400 -24.14 5.40 -2.13
C PRO A 400 -25.23 6.10 -2.97
N VAL A 401 -25.59 5.49 -4.10
CA VAL A 401 -26.63 5.98 -5.04
C VAL A 401 -28.00 5.37 -4.80
N HIS A 402 -28.15 4.66 -3.68
CA HIS A 402 -29.31 3.83 -3.35
C HIS A 402 -30.45 4.65 -2.73
N PRO A 403 -31.69 4.13 -2.72
CA PRO A 403 -32.82 4.74 -2.00
C PRO A 403 -32.46 4.94 -0.52
N ILE A 404 -32.82 6.11 0.02
CA ILE A 404 -32.52 6.54 1.40
C ILE A 404 -33.75 6.36 2.27
N GLY A 405 -33.55 5.80 3.49
CA GLY A 405 -34.65 5.64 4.47
C GLY A 405 -35.34 6.95 4.86
N ARG A 406 -36.56 6.83 5.30
CA ARG A 406 -37.39 7.97 5.77
C ARG A 406 -37.47 8.00 7.29
N ALA A 407 -37.49 6.82 7.94
CA ALA A 407 -37.53 6.70 9.37
C ALA A 407 -36.20 7.19 9.99
N PHE A 408 -36.30 8.10 10.95
CA PHE A 408 -35.19 8.76 11.62
C PHE A 408 -34.20 9.47 10.65
N ARG A 409 -34.69 9.90 9.49
CA ARG A 409 -33.90 10.62 8.51
C ARG A 409 -33.21 11.83 9.16
N LYS A 410 -31.97 12.06 8.82
CA LYS A 410 -31.17 13.20 9.26
C LYS A 410 -31.53 14.46 8.47
N GLY A 411 -31.61 15.60 9.13
CA GLY A 411 -31.72 16.90 8.51
C GLY A 411 -30.37 17.61 8.33
N PRO A 412 -30.38 18.90 7.92
CA PRO A 412 -29.19 19.70 7.72
C PRO A 412 -28.22 19.65 8.91
N ASP A 413 -26.91 19.68 8.61
CA ASP A 413 -25.83 19.59 9.59
C ASP A 413 -26.04 18.45 10.63
N ASN A 414 -26.56 17.30 10.14
CA ASN A 414 -26.79 16.09 10.94
C ASN A 414 -27.83 16.25 12.06
N THR A 415 -28.77 17.16 11.96
CA THR A 415 -29.88 17.27 12.92
C THR A 415 -30.70 16.00 12.98
N LEU A 416 -31.26 15.70 14.18
CA LEU A 416 -32.00 14.46 14.42
C LEU A 416 -33.40 14.43 13.82
N THR A 417 -33.88 15.56 13.33
CA THR A 417 -35.24 15.71 12.77
C THR A 417 -35.10 16.33 11.39
N ALA A 418 -35.50 15.55 10.37
CA ALA A 418 -35.56 16.03 9.00
C ALA A 418 -36.84 16.80 8.73
N GLY A 419 -36.74 17.84 7.95
CA GLY A 419 -37.85 18.51 7.31
C GLY A 419 -38.41 17.69 6.13
N PRO A 420 -39.56 18.10 5.55
CA PRO A 420 -40.23 17.35 4.50
C PRO A 420 -39.44 17.24 3.19
N HIS A 421 -38.43 18.09 3.00
CA HIS A 421 -37.60 18.16 1.78
C HIS A 421 -36.13 17.83 2.03
N ASP A 422 -35.74 17.41 3.25
CA ASP A 422 -34.39 17.04 3.55
C ASP A 422 -34.04 15.72 2.91
N VAL A 423 -32.89 15.68 2.25
CA VAL A 423 -32.42 14.54 1.45
C VAL A 423 -31.92 13.37 2.29
N GLY A 424 -31.50 13.62 3.55
CA GLY A 424 -30.95 12.61 4.44
C GLY A 424 -29.56 12.09 4.03
N SER A 425 -29.05 11.13 4.79
CA SER A 425 -27.74 10.53 4.56
C SER A 425 -27.83 9.40 3.51
N PRO A 426 -26.96 9.40 2.47
CA PRO A 426 -26.89 8.29 1.49
C PRO A 426 -26.52 6.95 2.11
N TRP A 427 -25.84 6.96 3.27
CA TRP A 427 -25.46 5.74 3.98
C TRP A 427 -26.60 5.10 4.79
N ALA A 428 -27.74 5.79 4.94
CA ALA A 428 -28.98 5.21 5.48
C ALA A 428 -29.75 4.49 4.37
N ILE A 429 -29.16 3.40 3.87
CA ILE A 429 -29.61 2.70 2.64
C ILE A 429 -30.91 1.95 2.85
N GLY A 430 -31.82 2.15 1.93
CA GLY A 430 -33.03 1.36 1.78
C GLY A 430 -34.31 2.11 2.14
N SER A 431 -35.32 1.93 1.29
CA SER A 431 -36.67 2.45 1.42
C SER A 431 -37.65 1.50 0.71
N PRO A 432 -38.97 1.75 0.71
CA PRO A 432 -39.88 0.94 -0.08
C PRO A 432 -39.55 0.89 -1.58
N GLU A 433 -38.79 1.87 -2.09
CA GLU A 433 -38.36 1.96 -3.48
C GLU A 433 -37.18 1.01 -3.81
N GLY A 434 -36.49 0.47 -2.81
CA GLY A 434 -35.44 -0.52 -3.01
C GLY A 434 -34.33 -0.50 -1.96
N GLY A 435 -33.32 -1.33 -2.14
CA GLY A 435 -32.14 -1.46 -1.27
C GLY A 435 -30.85 -1.23 -2.03
N HIS A 436 -29.84 -2.04 -1.72
CA HIS A 436 -28.47 -1.93 -2.24
C HIS A 436 -28.33 -2.21 -3.75
N ASP A 437 -29.35 -2.70 -4.41
CA ASP A 437 -29.40 -3.00 -5.84
C ASP A 437 -30.40 -2.09 -6.60
N ALA A 438 -30.70 -0.91 -6.06
CA ALA A 438 -31.56 0.08 -6.67
C ALA A 438 -30.90 1.46 -6.71
N VAL A 439 -31.29 2.28 -7.68
CA VAL A 439 -30.93 3.70 -7.78
C VAL A 439 -31.98 4.53 -7.07
N HIS A 440 -31.56 5.58 -6.34
CA HIS A 440 -32.47 6.55 -5.71
C HIS A 440 -33.36 7.23 -6.76
N PRO A 441 -34.69 7.31 -6.58
CA PRO A 441 -35.58 7.89 -7.58
C PRO A 441 -35.21 9.31 -8.02
N ASP A 442 -34.70 10.16 -7.09
CA ASP A 442 -34.29 11.52 -7.41
C ASP A 442 -33.02 11.57 -8.26
N LEU A 443 -32.19 10.51 -8.25
CA LEU A 443 -31.02 10.40 -9.10
C LEU A 443 -31.36 9.91 -10.51
N GLY A 444 -32.48 9.25 -10.67
CA GLY A 444 -32.95 8.69 -11.95
C GLY A 444 -33.14 7.19 -11.90
N THR A 445 -32.88 6.52 -13.00
CA THR A 445 -33.10 5.09 -13.22
C THR A 445 -31.74 4.36 -13.33
N ILE A 446 -31.80 3.02 -13.46
CA ILE A 446 -30.59 2.21 -13.72
C ILE A 446 -30.00 2.52 -15.11
N GLU A 447 -30.83 2.88 -16.09
CA GLU A 447 -30.38 3.32 -17.39
C GLU A 447 -29.66 4.66 -17.35
N ASP A 448 -30.01 5.55 -16.40
CA ASP A 448 -29.28 6.79 -16.15
C ASP A 448 -27.91 6.51 -15.50
N PHE A 449 -27.84 5.50 -14.63
CA PHE A 449 -26.57 5.00 -14.09
C PHE A 449 -25.69 4.41 -15.21
N ASP A 450 -26.25 3.57 -16.08
CA ASP A 450 -25.52 2.99 -17.21
C ASP A 450 -24.98 4.08 -18.14
N HIS A 451 -25.77 5.13 -18.38
CA HIS A 451 -25.33 6.30 -19.13
C HIS A 451 -24.14 7.00 -18.45
N PHE A 452 -24.23 7.28 -17.14
CA PHE A 452 -23.14 7.89 -16.37
C PHE A 452 -21.83 7.07 -16.49
N VAL A 453 -21.91 5.75 -16.33
CA VAL A 453 -20.78 4.85 -16.47
C VAL A 453 -20.21 4.87 -17.89
N ALA A 454 -21.07 4.95 -18.91
CA ALA A 454 -20.66 5.02 -20.31
C ALA A 454 -19.92 6.34 -20.62
N GLU A 455 -20.44 7.49 -20.15
CA GLU A 455 -19.78 8.80 -20.28
C GLU A 455 -18.44 8.84 -19.55
N ALA A 456 -18.36 8.32 -18.30
CA ALA A 456 -17.10 8.20 -17.57
C ALA A 456 -16.06 7.39 -18.38
N ARG A 457 -16.49 6.24 -18.91
CA ARG A 457 -15.59 5.38 -19.72
C ARG A 457 -15.14 6.06 -21.01
N ALA A 458 -16.01 6.83 -21.68
CA ALA A 458 -15.64 7.59 -22.87
C ALA A 458 -14.55 8.63 -22.60
N LEU A 459 -14.49 9.11 -21.36
CA LEU A 459 -13.46 10.04 -20.87
C LEU A 459 -12.27 9.33 -20.19
N HIS A 460 -12.17 8.00 -20.29
CA HIS A 460 -11.14 7.16 -19.66
C HIS A 460 -11.16 7.21 -18.11
N LEU A 461 -12.29 7.55 -17.51
CA LEU A 461 -12.52 7.48 -16.07
C LEU A 461 -13.13 6.12 -15.70
N GLU A 462 -12.65 5.53 -14.59
CA GLU A 462 -13.31 4.37 -13.97
C GLU A 462 -14.26 4.84 -12.87
N VAL A 463 -15.42 4.20 -12.76
CA VAL A 463 -16.39 4.49 -11.69
C VAL A 463 -16.13 3.59 -10.50
N ALA A 464 -15.88 4.18 -9.34
CA ALA A 464 -15.90 3.53 -8.03
C ALA A 464 -17.26 3.81 -7.37
N LEU A 465 -17.92 2.75 -6.87
CA LEU A 465 -19.18 2.85 -6.15
C LEU A 465 -18.97 2.52 -4.67
N ASP A 466 -19.61 3.29 -3.79
CA ASP A 466 -19.62 2.97 -2.36
C ASP A 466 -20.43 1.69 -2.08
N PHE A 467 -19.90 0.86 -1.24
CA PHE A 467 -20.56 -0.34 -0.72
C PHE A 467 -20.64 -0.28 0.80
N ALA A 468 -21.77 0.22 1.32
CA ALA A 468 -22.04 0.33 2.74
C ALA A 468 -23.02 -0.76 3.19
N LEU A 469 -22.51 -1.82 3.80
CA LEU A 469 -23.32 -2.97 4.25
C LEU A 469 -23.99 -2.67 5.59
N GLN A 470 -25.07 -1.90 5.52
CA GLN A 470 -25.94 -1.50 6.62
C GLN A 470 -27.29 -1.09 6.05
N CYS A 471 -28.33 -1.02 6.87
CA CYS A 471 -29.70 -0.76 6.43
C CYS A 471 -30.33 0.41 7.15
N SER A 472 -31.18 1.18 6.46
CA SER A 472 -32.15 2.01 7.16
C SER A 472 -33.25 1.15 7.80
N PRO A 473 -34.04 1.68 8.74
CA PRO A 473 -35.19 0.97 9.28
C PRO A 473 -36.25 0.60 8.22
N ASP A 474 -36.28 1.30 7.09
CA ASP A 474 -37.23 1.10 5.99
C ASP A 474 -36.72 0.11 4.92
N HIS A 475 -35.50 -0.43 5.09
CA HIS A 475 -34.91 -1.32 4.12
C HIS A 475 -35.73 -2.61 3.94
N PRO A 476 -35.91 -3.10 2.70
CA PRO A 476 -36.67 -4.33 2.45
C PRO A 476 -36.21 -5.56 3.24
N TRP A 477 -34.91 -5.63 3.60
CA TRP A 477 -34.36 -6.75 4.38
C TRP A 477 -34.90 -6.79 5.80
N VAL A 478 -35.28 -5.67 6.40
CA VAL A 478 -35.84 -5.62 7.77
C VAL A 478 -37.04 -6.55 7.91
N ASN A 479 -37.86 -6.62 6.85
CA ASN A 479 -39.05 -7.47 6.81
C ASN A 479 -38.78 -8.85 6.19
N LYS A 480 -37.84 -8.96 5.21
CA LYS A 480 -37.58 -10.20 4.48
C LYS A 480 -36.60 -11.13 5.21
N HIS A 481 -35.69 -10.54 5.97
CA HIS A 481 -34.58 -11.20 6.66
C HIS A 481 -34.42 -10.67 8.09
N PRO A 482 -35.48 -10.80 8.96
CA PRO A 482 -35.39 -10.34 10.35
C PRO A 482 -34.25 -11.00 11.14
N GLU A 483 -33.82 -12.19 10.73
CA GLU A 483 -32.66 -12.91 11.28
C GLU A 483 -31.32 -12.19 11.04
N TRP A 484 -31.26 -11.23 10.13
CA TRP A 484 -30.04 -10.43 9.87
C TRP A 484 -29.91 -9.22 10.79
N PHE A 485 -30.81 -9.06 11.76
CA PHE A 485 -30.79 -7.93 12.69
C PHE A 485 -30.80 -8.39 14.14
N SER A 486 -30.08 -7.63 14.99
CA SER A 486 -30.10 -7.86 16.43
C SER A 486 -31.30 -7.20 17.08
N HIS A 487 -32.01 -7.92 17.92
CA HIS A 487 -33.16 -7.39 18.66
C HIS A 487 -32.78 -7.08 20.10
N ARG A 488 -33.32 -5.98 20.62
CA ARG A 488 -33.19 -5.59 22.02
C ARG A 488 -34.21 -6.35 22.89
N ALA A 489 -34.07 -6.21 24.20
CA ALA A 489 -34.98 -6.87 25.14
C ALA A 489 -36.46 -6.44 25.02
N ASP A 490 -36.70 -5.25 24.49
CA ASP A 490 -38.04 -4.70 24.23
C ASP A 490 -38.63 -5.13 22.87
N GLY A 491 -37.86 -5.93 22.08
CA GLY A 491 -38.25 -6.40 20.77
C GLY A 491 -37.91 -5.45 19.64
N THR A 492 -37.38 -4.25 19.92
CA THR A 492 -36.93 -3.32 18.87
C THR A 492 -35.62 -3.81 18.25
N ILE A 493 -35.38 -3.45 16.98
CA ILE A 493 -34.10 -3.70 16.32
C ILE A 493 -33.04 -2.76 16.89
N ALA A 494 -31.87 -3.28 17.16
CA ALA A 494 -30.72 -2.47 17.59
C ALA A 494 -30.23 -1.60 16.43
N TYR A 495 -30.20 -0.29 16.65
CA TYR A 495 -29.56 0.65 15.73
C TYR A 495 -28.05 0.81 16.05
N ALA A 496 -27.31 1.40 15.13
CA ALA A 496 -25.88 1.63 15.31
C ALA A 496 -25.63 2.61 16.46
N GLU A 497 -24.72 2.25 17.37
CA GLU A 497 -24.33 3.07 18.52
C GLU A 497 -22.81 3.06 18.72
N ASN A 498 -22.29 4.21 19.12
CA ASN A 498 -20.97 4.35 19.75
C ASN A 498 -21.15 5.32 20.93
N PRO A 499 -21.60 4.80 22.07
CA PRO A 499 -22.07 5.62 23.20
C PRO A 499 -21.09 6.76 23.56
N PRO A 500 -21.62 7.99 23.77
CA PRO A 500 -23.05 8.35 23.81
C PRO A 500 -23.72 8.57 22.44
N LYS A 501 -23.02 8.44 21.31
CA LYS A 501 -23.52 8.66 19.95
C LYS A 501 -24.48 7.57 19.52
N LYS A 502 -25.58 7.95 18.86
CA LYS A 502 -26.66 7.07 18.36
C LYS A 502 -26.96 7.37 16.91
N TYR A 503 -27.06 6.34 16.09
CA TYR A 503 -27.36 6.41 14.65
C TYR A 503 -28.68 5.66 14.39
N GLN A 504 -29.80 6.31 14.72
CA GLN A 504 -31.12 5.69 14.68
C GLN A 504 -31.61 5.38 13.26
N ASP A 505 -31.04 6.04 12.28
CA ASP A 505 -31.28 5.85 10.84
C ASP A 505 -30.52 4.65 10.25
N ILE A 506 -29.69 3.94 11.06
CA ILE A 506 -28.84 2.83 10.62
C ILE A 506 -29.02 1.60 11.50
N TYR A 507 -29.43 0.50 10.89
CA TYR A 507 -29.45 -0.84 11.47
C TYR A 507 -28.24 -1.64 11.00
N PRO A 508 -27.29 -1.99 11.90
CA PRO A 508 -26.18 -2.87 11.58
C PRO A 508 -26.65 -4.29 11.26
N ILE A 509 -25.95 -4.94 10.33
CA ILE A 509 -26.20 -6.35 10.02
C ILE A 509 -25.61 -7.24 11.12
N ASN A 510 -26.36 -8.24 11.54
CA ASN A 510 -25.94 -9.32 12.43
C ASN A 510 -25.51 -10.54 11.59
N PHE A 511 -24.23 -10.89 11.67
CA PHE A 511 -23.64 -11.98 10.89
C PHE A 511 -23.73 -13.35 11.56
N ASP A 512 -24.13 -13.42 12.84
CA ASP A 512 -24.00 -14.64 13.63
C ASP A 512 -25.07 -15.69 13.31
N GLN A 513 -26.22 -15.26 12.80
CA GLN A 513 -27.36 -16.14 12.51
C GLN A 513 -27.33 -16.72 11.10
N ASP A 514 -26.92 -15.94 10.09
CA ASP A 514 -26.90 -16.37 8.68
C ASP A 514 -25.72 -15.77 7.89
N MET A 515 -24.50 -16.07 8.31
CA MET A 515 -23.28 -15.60 7.62
C MET A 515 -23.27 -15.97 6.14
N ASP A 516 -23.68 -17.18 5.80
CA ASP A 516 -23.58 -17.65 4.41
C ASP A 516 -24.66 -17.05 3.50
N GLY A 517 -25.87 -16.74 4.03
CA GLY A 517 -26.89 -15.99 3.33
C GLY A 517 -26.43 -14.55 3.03
N ILE A 518 -25.89 -13.88 4.05
CA ILE A 518 -25.37 -12.51 3.91
C ILE A 518 -24.20 -12.47 2.90
N VAL A 519 -23.25 -13.43 2.94
CA VAL A 519 -22.17 -13.54 1.95
C VAL A 519 -22.72 -13.67 0.54
N LYS A 520 -23.71 -14.59 0.36
CA LYS A 520 -24.32 -14.84 -0.95
C LYS A 520 -25.03 -13.60 -1.49
N GLU A 521 -25.77 -12.90 -0.65
CA GLU A 521 -26.49 -11.68 -1.05
C GLU A 521 -25.51 -10.54 -1.36
N THR A 522 -24.50 -10.35 -0.54
CA THR A 522 -23.44 -9.37 -0.81
C THR A 522 -22.77 -9.62 -2.17
N VAL A 523 -22.39 -10.86 -2.45
CA VAL A 523 -21.79 -11.23 -3.76
C VAL A 523 -22.77 -11.00 -4.90
N ARG A 524 -24.08 -11.26 -4.70
CA ARG A 524 -25.13 -10.97 -5.70
C ARG A 524 -25.21 -9.48 -6.01
N ILE A 525 -25.21 -8.63 -4.98
CA ILE A 525 -25.28 -7.17 -5.13
C ILE A 525 -24.03 -6.64 -5.84
N LEU A 526 -22.85 -7.06 -5.42
CA LEU A 526 -21.59 -6.66 -6.07
C LEU A 526 -21.63 -7.04 -7.57
N ARG A 527 -22.07 -8.26 -7.91
CA ARG A 527 -22.19 -8.71 -9.29
C ARG A 527 -23.27 -7.95 -10.07
N PHE A 528 -24.35 -7.53 -9.42
CA PHE A 528 -25.34 -6.65 -10.04
C PHE A 528 -24.67 -5.37 -10.53
N TRP A 529 -23.96 -4.63 -9.67
CA TRP A 529 -23.27 -3.40 -10.07
C TRP A 529 -22.12 -3.66 -11.05
N MET A 530 -21.46 -4.80 -10.94
CA MET A 530 -20.46 -5.21 -11.94
C MET A 530 -21.08 -5.41 -13.33
N SER A 531 -22.31 -5.90 -13.41
CA SER A 531 -23.03 -6.03 -14.68
C SER A 531 -23.40 -4.69 -15.31
N HIS A 532 -23.48 -3.62 -14.48
CA HIS A 532 -23.64 -2.21 -14.89
C HIS A 532 -22.30 -1.45 -15.03
N GLY A 533 -21.17 -2.19 -15.10
CA GLY A 533 -19.86 -1.65 -15.47
C GLY A 533 -18.97 -1.20 -14.32
N VAL A 534 -19.40 -1.32 -13.07
CA VAL A 534 -18.57 -1.02 -11.90
C VAL A 534 -17.48 -2.07 -11.72
N ARG A 535 -16.22 -1.63 -11.56
CA ARG A 535 -15.06 -2.50 -11.33
C ARG A 535 -14.25 -2.09 -10.11
N ILE A 536 -14.70 -1.07 -9.39
CA ILE A 536 -14.07 -0.58 -8.17
C ILE A 536 -15.17 -0.37 -7.13
N PHE A 537 -14.94 -0.88 -5.92
CA PHE A 537 -15.83 -0.65 -4.78
C PHE A 537 -15.03 -0.03 -3.64
N ARG A 538 -15.48 1.11 -3.13
CA ARG A 538 -15.06 1.63 -1.83
C ARG A 538 -15.99 1.02 -0.79
N VAL A 539 -15.44 0.36 0.19
CA VAL A 539 -16.21 -0.35 1.22
C VAL A 539 -16.23 0.48 2.49
N ASP A 540 -17.46 0.86 2.87
CA ASP A 540 -17.73 1.63 4.06
C ASP A 540 -17.50 0.81 5.33
N ASN A 541 -16.67 1.33 6.24
CA ASN A 541 -16.41 0.77 7.57
C ASN A 541 -16.27 -0.78 7.60
N PRO A 542 -15.40 -1.42 6.78
CA PRO A 542 -15.28 -2.88 6.76
C PRO A 542 -14.82 -3.46 8.09
N HIS A 543 -14.16 -2.66 8.92
CA HIS A 543 -13.67 -3.07 10.24
C HIS A 543 -14.78 -3.29 11.27
N THR A 544 -16.01 -2.87 10.99
CA THR A 544 -17.19 -3.12 11.83
C THR A 544 -17.90 -4.44 11.49
N LYS A 545 -17.42 -5.17 10.50
CA LYS A 545 -17.95 -6.45 10.04
C LYS A 545 -16.92 -7.56 10.28
N PRO A 546 -17.34 -8.86 10.42
CA PRO A 546 -16.41 -9.95 10.68
C PRO A 546 -15.35 -10.10 9.58
N VAL A 547 -14.09 -10.26 9.98
CA VAL A 547 -12.98 -10.47 9.04
C VAL A 547 -13.22 -11.68 8.13
N VAL A 548 -13.76 -12.78 8.67
CA VAL A 548 -14.07 -13.99 7.92
C VAL A 548 -15.15 -13.76 6.86
N PHE A 549 -16.08 -12.85 7.11
CA PHE A 549 -17.09 -12.45 6.12
C PHE A 549 -16.41 -11.84 4.90
N TRP A 550 -15.56 -10.84 5.11
CA TRP A 550 -14.83 -10.20 4.00
C TRP A 550 -13.91 -11.16 3.27
N GLU A 551 -13.21 -12.05 4.00
CA GLU A 551 -12.36 -13.06 3.37
C GLU A 551 -13.15 -13.96 2.39
N LYS A 552 -14.38 -14.37 2.78
CA LYS A 552 -15.28 -15.15 1.90
C LYS A 552 -15.71 -14.34 0.68
N VAL A 553 -16.22 -13.13 0.87
CA VAL A 553 -16.70 -12.24 -0.21
C VAL A 553 -15.59 -11.93 -1.21
N LEU A 554 -14.45 -11.41 -0.72
CA LEU A 554 -13.33 -11.01 -1.56
C LEU A 554 -12.72 -12.20 -2.32
N SER A 555 -12.64 -13.37 -1.66
CA SER A 555 -12.16 -14.59 -2.30
C SER A 555 -13.11 -15.09 -3.39
N ASP A 556 -14.43 -14.98 -3.20
CA ASP A 556 -15.42 -15.40 -4.21
C ASP A 556 -15.36 -14.50 -5.44
N ILE A 557 -15.31 -13.19 -5.26
CA ILE A 557 -15.18 -12.22 -6.36
C ILE A 557 -13.83 -12.42 -7.08
N ALA A 558 -12.71 -12.46 -6.35
CA ALA A 558 -11.38 -12.61 -6.97
C ALA A 558 -11.21 -13.90 -7.81
N ARG A 559 -12.02 -14.94 -7.54
CA ARG A 559 -11.99 -16.19 -8.29
C ARG A 559 -12.62 -16.07 -9.69
N THR A 560 -13.64 -15.25 -9.84
CA THR A 560 -14.39 -15.09 -11.10
C THR A 560 -14.09 -13.76 -11.79
N ASP A 561 -13.80 -12.72 -11.04
CA ASP A 561 -13.67 -11.35 -11.49
C ASP A 561 -12.39 -10.70 -10.89
N PRO A 562 -11.19 -11.19 -11.27
CA PRO A 562 -9.92 -10.78 -10.66
C PRO A 562 -9.51 -9.33 -10.98
N ASP A 563 -10.23 -8.64 -11.85
CA ASP A 563 -10.02 -7.24 -12.21
C ASP A 563 -10.76 -6.24 -11.30
N VAL A 564 -11.61 -6.75 -10.40
CA VAL A 564 -12.34 -5.91 -9.45
C VAL A 564 -11.45 -5.47 -8.30
N VAL A 565 -11.46 -4.17 -7.99
CA VAL A 565 -10.66 -3.55 -6.94
C VAL A 565 -11.55 -3.16 -5.75
N PHE A 566 -11.10 -3.47 -4.54
CA PHE A 566 -11.75 -3.08 -3.29
C PHE A 566 -10.86 -2.15 -2.49
N LEU A 567 -11.37 -0.96 -2.16
CA LEU A 567 -10.75 0.02 -1.26
C LEU A 567 -11.46 -0.06 0.10
N ALA A 568 -10.71 -0.31 1.17
CA ALA A 568 -11.23 -0.35 2.53
C ALA A 568 -11.22 1.04 3.16
N GLU A 569 -12.36 1.55 3.60
CA GLU A 569 -12.39 2.65 4.54
C GLU A 569 -12.23 2.10 5.97
N ALA A 570 -11.00 2.04 6.44
CA ALA A 570 -10.69 1.37 7.70
C ALA A 570 -9.86 2.26 8.64
N PHE A 571 -10.45 3.36 9.11
CA PHE A 571 -9.88 4.18 10.17
C PHE A 571 -10.01 3.47 11.52
N THR A 572 -9.14 2.50 11.75
CA THR A 572 -9.21 1.58 12.89
C THR A 572 -7.82 1.26 13.40
N ARG A 573 -7.75 0.44 14.46
CA ARG A 573 -6.46 0.01 15.02
C ARG A 573 -5.59 -0.73 13.99
N PRO A 574 -4.25 -0.59 14.03
CA PRO A 574 -3.33 -1.17 13.05
C PRO A 574 -3.57 -2.66 12.79
N ALA A 575 -3.78 -3.47 13.82
CA ALA A 575 -4.02 -4.91 13.67
C ALA A 575 -5.21 -5.23 12.74
N MET A 576 -6.32 -4.48 12.84
CA MET A 576 -7.49 -4.67 11.99
C MET A 576 -7.21 -4.16 10.57
N MET A 577 -6.65 -2.96 10.41
CA MET A 577 -6.31 -2.37 9.11
C MET A 577 -5.39 -3.31 8.31
N HIS A 578 -4.30 -3.77 8.92
CA HIS A 578 -3.37 -4.70 8.29
C HIS A 578 -4.01 -6.06 7.97
N THR A 579 -4.92 -6.55 8.85
CA THR A 579 -5.63 -7.80 8.57
C THR A 579 -6.55 -7.67 7.35
N LEU A 580 -7.32 -6.58 7.24
CA LEU A 580 -8.16 -6.32 6.06
C LEU A 580 -7.32 -6.30 4.78
N ALA A 581 -6.16 -5.64 4.81
CA ALA A 581 -5.24 -5.66 3.68
C ALA A 581 -4.78 -7.09 3.34
N LYS A 582 -4.42 -7.90 4.32
CA LYS A 582 -3.93 -9.28 4.12
C LYS A 582 -5.00 -10.25 3.59
N ILE A 583 -6.28 -10.05 3.93
CA ILE A 583 -7.36 -10.97 3.53
C ILE A 583 -7.90 -10.72 2.12
N GLY A 584 -7.55 -9.60 1.47
CA GLY A 584 -7.91 -9.40 0.06
C GLY A 584 -8.29 -7.99 -0.35
N PHE A 585 -8.47 -7.02 0.57
CA PHE A 585 -8.65 -5.62 0.17
C PHE A 585 -7.44 -5.14 -0.62
N HIS A 586 -7.67 -4.52 -1.77
CA HIS A 586 -6.62 -4.09 -2.68
C HIS A 586 -5.94 -2.82 -2.21
N GLN A 587 -6.72 -1.86 -1.72
CA GLN A 587 -6.28 -0.58 -1.19
C GLN A 587 -6.92 -0.31 0.17
N SER A 588 -6.36 0.61 0.95
CA SER A 588 -6.89 1.07 2.22
C SER A 588 -6.73 2.57 2.37
N TYR A 589 -7.76 3.24 2.90
CA TYR A 589 -7.56 4.53 3.57
C TYR A 589 -6.55 4.36 4.69
N THR A 590 -5.91 5.44 5.09
CA THR A 590 -4.76 5.42 5.99
C THR A 590 -4.81 6.57 6.99
N TYR A 591 -3.84 6.63 7.89
CA TYR A 591 -3.72 7.74 8.84
C TYR A 591 -3.11 9.02 8.24
N PHE A 592 -2.87 9.07 6.93
CA PHE A 592 -2.25 10.22 6.25
C PHE A 592 -2.88 11.55 6.66
N THR A 593 -4.21 11.66 6.71
CA THR A 593 -4.93 12.88 7.06
C THR A 593 -4.44 13.51 8.37
N TRP A 594 -4.10 12.66 9.38
CA TRP A 594 -3.64 13.09 10.71
C TRP A 594 -2.11 13.07 10.87
N ARG A 595 -1.35 12.92 9.80
CA ARG A 595 0.11 13.00 9.78
C ARG A 595 0.50 14.28 9.06
N ASN A 596 0.89 15.31 9.83
CA ASN A 596 1.12 16.66 9.31
C ASN A 596 2.52 17.20 9.62
N THR A 597 3.23 16.61 10.58
CA THR A 597 4.62 16.97 10.90
C THR A 597 5.62 16.10 10.13
N LYS A 598 6.85 16.58 9.99
CA LYS A 598 7.95 15.86 9.35
C LYS A 598 8.18 14.48 9.95
N ASN A 599 8.20 14.39 11.28
CA ASN A 599 8.45 13.12 11.97
C ASN A 599 7.31 12.13 11.76
N GLU A 600 6.05 12.54 11.93
CA GLU A 600 4.88 11.68 11.72
C GLU A 600 4.83 11.14 10.29
N LEU A 601 5.07 11.99 9.29
CA LEU A 601 5.10 11.59 7.90
C LEU A 601 6.25 10.61 7.63
N THR A 602 7.46 10.90 8.13
CA THR A 602 8.62 10.04 7.93
C THR A 602 8.43 8.66 8.55
N GLU A 603 7.97 8.59 9.81
CA GLU A 603 7.72 7.32 10.50
C GLU A 603 6.65 6.50 9.80
N TYR A 604 5.52 7.14 9.49
CA TYR A 604 4.39 6.46 8.85
C TYR A 604 4.71 5.96 7.45
N LEU A 605 5.38 6.77 6.65
CA LEU A 605 5.77 6.35 5.30
C LEU A 605 6.87 5.27 5.33
N THR A 606 7.78 5.30 6.32
CA THR A 606 8.76 4.22 6.51
C THR A 606 8.06 2.89 6.81
N GLU A 607 7.01 2.89 7.64
CA GLU A 607 6.18 1.70 7.87
C GLU A 607 5.51 1.21 6.57
N LEU A 608 4.83 2.11 5.85
CA LEU A 608 4.06 1.77 4.66
C LEU A 608 4.92 1.29 3.48
N THR A 609 6.12 1.84 3.32
CA THR A 609 7.04 1.49 2.23
C THR A 609 7.99 0.34 2.58
N GLY A 610 8.03 -0.05 3.87
CA GLY A 610 8.78 -1.19 4.39
C GLY A 610 8.06 -2.52 4.17
N ASP A 611 8.00 -3.34 5.21
CA ASP A 611 7.37 -4.68 5.15
C ASP A 611 5.87 -4.62 4.79
N ALA A 612 5.17 -3.55 5.17
CA ALA A 612 3.77 -3.36 4.85
C ALA A 612 3.49 -3.26 3.34
N ALA A 613 4.43 -2.74 2.55
CA ALA A 613 4.31 -2.65 1.09
C ALA A 613 4.11 -4.01 0.40
N ALA A 614 4.46 -5.10 1.09
CA ALA A 614 4.28 -6.44 0.56
C ALA A 614 2.82 -6.92 0.53
N TYR A 615 1.90 -6.26 1.26
CA TYR A 615 0.50 -6.68 1.34
C TYR A 615 -0.51 -5.53 1.45
N MET A 616 -0.06 -4.32 1.79
CA MET A 616 -0.92 -3.13 1.98
C MET A 616 -0.57 -2.06 0.94
N ARG A 617 -1.58 -1.49 0.32
CA ARG A 617 -1.45 -0.38 -0.63
C ARG A 617 -2.27 0.79 -0.11
N PRO A 618 -1.62 1.91 0.25
CA PRO A 618 -2.30 3.09 0.74
C PRO A 618 -3.06 3.82 -0.38
N ASN A 619 -4.19 4.43 -0.04
CA ASN A 619 -4.84 5.45 -0.82
C ASN A 619 -4.94 6.72 0.05
N PHE A 620 -4.23 7.78 -0.32
CA PHE A 620 -4.11 9.00 0.46
C PHE A 620 -5.19 10.02 0.08
N PHE A 621 -6.37 9.90 0.69
CA PHE A 621 -7.35 10.97 0.58
C PHE A 621 -6.90 12.19 1.38
N ALA A 622 -6.84 13.36 0.72
CA ALA A 622 -6.45 14.62 1.36
C ALA A 622 -7.56 15.21 2.22
N ASN A 623 -8.81 14.95 1.83
CA ASN A 623 -10.05 15.22 2.56
C ASN A 623 -11.09 14.17 2.19
N THR A 624 -12.13 14.02 3.00
CA THR A 624 -13.32 13.22 2.70
C THR A 624 -14.57 13.98 3.14
N PRO A 625 -15.79 13.57 2.78
CA PRO A 625 -17.00 14.22 3.31
C PRO A 625 -17.13 14.22 4.83
N ASP A 626 -16.40 13.30 5.50
CA ASP A 626 -16.36 13.16 6.96
C ASP A 626 -15.16 13.84 7.64
N ILE A 627 -14.12 14.20 6.87
CA ILE A 627 -12.83 14.55 7.43
C ILE A 627 -12.29 15.81 6.74
N LEU A 628 -12.53 16.95 7.39
CA LEU A 628 -11.86 18.21 7.16
C LEU A 628 -10.90 18.46 8.33
N HIS A 629 -9.66 17.96 8.22
CA HIS A 629 -8.69 18.07 9.30
C HIS A 629 -8.32 19.52 9.63
N ALA A 630 -8.01 19.80 10.90
CA ALA A 630 -7.66 21.14 11.39
C ALA A 630 -6.57 21.85 10.56
N PHE A 631 -5.63 21.10 10.00
CA PHE A 631 -4.60 21.63 9.10
C PHE A 631 -5.19 22.35 7.89
N LEU A 632 -6.22 21.76 7.26
CA LEU A 632 -6.94 22.37 6.14
C LEU A 632 -7.84 23.52 6.60
N GLN A 633 -8.54 23.36 7.74
CA GLN A 633 -9.41 24.41 8.29
C GLN A 633 -8.65 25.72 8.55
N GLN A 634 -7.44 25.61 9.09
CA GLN A 634 -6.66 26.75 9.57
C GLN A 634 -5.65 27.30 8.56
N GLY A 635 -5.09 26.44 7.71
CA GLY A 635 -4.00 26.79 6.79
C GLY A 635 -4.45 27.33 5.44
N GLY A 636 -5.76 27.36 5.16
CA GLY A 636 -6.32 27.92 3.92
C GLY A 636 -5.73 27.28 2.67
N ARG A 637 -5.70 28.04 1.57
CA ARG A 637 -5.23 27.55 0.25
C ARG A 637 -3.85 26.89 0.28
N ALA A 638 -2.93 27.42 1.09
CA ALA A 638 -1.57 26.87 1.21
C ALA A 638 -1.59 25.45 1.78
N ALA A 639 -2.40 25.20 2.81
CA ALA A 639 -2.55 23.87 3.39
C ALA A 639 -3.12 22.85 2.38
N PHE A 640 -4.12 23.26 1.58
CA PHE A 640 -4.67 22.41 0.51
C PHE A 640 -3.61 22.09 -0.54
N ALA A 641 -2.80 23.05 -0.98
CA ALA A 641 -1.72 22.83 -1.93
C ALA A 641 -0.65 21.87 -1.35
N ILE A 642 -0.20 22.10 -0.12
CA ILE A 642 0.77 21.24 0.59
C ILE A 642 0.24 19.80 0.67
N ARG A 643 -1.01 19.62 1.10
CA ARG A 643 -1.61 18.27 1.24
C ARG A 643 -1.80 17.58 -0.11
N ALA A 644 -2.17 18.31 -1.16
CA ALA A 644 -2.25 17.78 -2.51
C ALA A 644 -0.89 17.25 -3.00
N VAL A 645 0.19 18.05 -2.85
CA VAL A 645 1.55 17.64 -3.21
C VAL A 645 1.98 16.41 -2.44
N LEU A 646 1.82 16.40 -1.12
CA LEU A 646 2.19 15.25 -0.29
C LEU A 646 1.40 13.98 -0.67
N ALA A 647 0.08 14.08 -0.81
CA ALA A 647 -0.76 12.94 -1.17
C ALA A 647 -0.38 12.36 -2.54
N ALA A 648 -0.21 13.24 -3.53
CA ALA A 648 0.06 12.86 -4.92
C ALA A 648 1.46 12.29 -5.14
N THR A 649 2.45 12.62 -4.31
CA THR A 649 3.85 12.21 -4.52
C THR A 649 4.36 11.17 -3.54
N LEU A 650 3.79 11.06 -2.32
CA LEU A 650 4.15 10.01 -1.36
C LEU A 650 3.46 8.67 -1.64
N SER A 651 2.23 8.70 -2.15
CA SER A 651 1.45 7.49 -2.43
C SER A 651 1.18 7.29 -3.92
N PRO A 652 1.21 6.06 -4.42
CA PRO A 652 0.79 5.76 -5.79
C PRO A 652 -0.72 5.92 -6.01
N SER A 653 -1.54 5.85 -4.97
CA SER A 653 -2.96 6.21 -5.02
C SER A 653 -3.28 7.35 -4.07
N TYR A 654 -4.00 8.35 -4.55
CA TYR A 654 -4.50 9.43 -3.72
C TYR A 654 -5.89 9.86 -4.18
N GLY A 655 -6.60 10.60 -3.33
CA GLY A 655 -7.92 11.12 -3.66
C GLY A 655 -8.22 12.46 -3.02
N VAL A 656 -9.19 13.14 -3.60
CA VAL A 656 -9.80 14.36 -3.08
C VAL A 656 -11.32 14.24 -3.16
N TYR A 657 -11.99 14.85 -2.19
CA TYR A 657 -13.44 15.08 -2.23
C TYR A 657 -13.73 16.45 -2.84
N ALA A 658 -14.75 16.55 -3.65
CA ALA A 658 -15.21 17.75 -4.35
C ALA A 658 -15.27 18.98 -3.44
N GLY A 659 -14.84 20.14 -3.94
CA GLY A 659 -14.63 21.35 -3.14
C GLY A 659 -13.22 21.48 -2.59
N PHE A 660 -12.37 20.44 -2.70
CA PHE A 660 -10.95 20.55 -2.37
C PHE A 660 -10.25 21.59 -3.27
N GLU A 661 -10.53 21.54 -4.57
CA GLU A 661 -10.02 22.52 -5.52
C GLU A 661 -10.51 23.96 -5.27
N LEU A 662 -11.65 24.11 -4.60
CA LEU A 662 -12.20 25.38 -4.18
C LEU A 662 -11.68 25.84 -2.82
N CYS A 663 -10.87 25.01 -2.16
CA CYS A 663 -10.34 25.22 -0.80
C CYS A 663 -11.47 25.39 0.24
N GLU A 664 -12.55 24.61 0.15
CA GLU A 664 -13.63 24.61 1.12
C GLU A 664 -13.09 24.16 2.49
N ASN A 665 -13.07 25.04 3.49
CA ASN A 665 -12.38 24.82 4.76
C ASN A 665 -13.20 25.16 6.01
N GLU A 666 -14.51 25.35 5.88
CA GLU A 666 -15.37 25.69 7.01
C GLU A 666 -15.87 24.43 7.72
N PRO A 667 -15.51 24.23 9.02
CA PRO A 667 -16.02 23.13 9.82
C PRO A 667 -17.43 23.45 10.34
N ALA A 668 -18.24 22.41 10.59
CA ALA A 668 -19.59 22.53 11.14
C ALA A 668 -19.62 23.31 12.48
N HIS A 669 -18.58 23.16 13.28
CA HIS A 669 -18.34 23.93 14.50
C HIS A 669 -16.87 23.82 14.90
N PRO A 670 -16.34 24.72 15.75
CA PRO A 670 -14.97 24.63 16.21
C PRO A 670 -14.64 23.27 16.83
N GLY A 671 -13.56 22.63 16.33
CA GLY A 671 -13.13 21.31 16.77
C GLY A 671 -13.85 20.13 16.09
N SER A 672 -14.78 20.38 15.17
CA SER A 672 -15.34 19.37 14.28
C SER A 672 -14.41 19.12 13.09
N GLU A 673 -14.35 17.88 12.63
CA GLU A 673 -13.76 17.53 11.33
C GLU A 673 -14.83 17.47 10.22
N GLU A 674 -16.10 17.68 10.51
CA GLU A 674 -17.16 17.76 9.50
C GLU A 674 -17.26 19.15 8.90
N TYR A 675 -17.63 19.19 7.64
CA TYR A 675 -17.92 20.42 6.91
C TYR A 675 -19.21 21.08 7.39
N LEU A 676 -19.23 22.41 7.48
CA LEU A 676 -20.46 23.19 7.56
C LEU A 676 -21.28 22.98 6.28
N HIS A 677 -22.59 22.80 6.41
CA HIS A 677 -23.49 22.44 5.30
C HIS A 677 -23.00 21.19 4.59
N SER A 678 -22.76 20.12 5.38
CA SER A 678 -22.22 18.87 4.88
C SER A 678 -23.10 18.23 3.82
N GLU A 679 -22.53 17.97 2.66
CA GLU A 679 -23.17 17.28 1.53
C GLU A 679 -23.67 15.87 1.85
N LYS A 680 -23.26 15.33 3.00
CA LYS A 680 -23.83 14.08 3.55
C LYS A 680 -25.30 14.23 3.92
N TYR A 681 -25.76 15.42 4.24
CA TYR A 681 -27.10 15.69 4.73
C TYR A 681 -27.87 16.70 3.91
N GLU A 682 -27.19 17.44 3.03
CA GLU A 682 -27.72 18.54 2.26
C GLU A 682 -27.34 18.45 0.78
N LEU A 683 -28.03 19.19 -0.07
CA LEU A 683 -27.61 19.45 -1.44
C LEU A 683 -26.64 20.64 -1.42
N ARG A 684 -25.49 20.50 -2.07
CA ARG A 684 -24.46 21.54 -2.10
C ARG A 684 -24.06 21.86 -3.54
N PRO A 685 -24.83 22.65 -4.27
CA PRO A 685 -24.40 23.13 -5.59
C PRO A 685 -23.19 24.05 -5.44
N ARG A 686 -22.18 23.84 -6.29
CA ARG A 686 -20.92 24.59 -6.28
C ARG A 686 -20.77 25.43 -7.53
N ASP A 687 -20.12 26.61 -7.40
CA ASP A 687 -19.73 27.42 -8.57
C ASP A 687 -18.40 26.93 -9.13
N TRP A 688 -18.50 26.08 -10.13
CA TRP A 688 -17.35 25.53 -10.83
C TRP A 688 -16.67 26.50 -11.81
N ASN A 689 -17.20 27.71 -12.00
CA ASN A 689 -16.64 28.72 -12.90
C ASN A 689 -15.62 29.63 -12.20
N ARG A 690 -15.37 29.42 -10.94
CA ARG A 690 -14.32 30.14 -10.20
C ARG A 690 -12.96 29.91 -10.84
N THR A 691 -12.14 30.98 -10.91
CA THR A 691 -10.79 30.95 -11.50
C THR A 691 -9.66 30.85 -10.47
N ASP A 692 -9.95 31.14 -9.20
CA ASP A 692 -9.03 31.09 -8.07
C ASP A 692 -8.95 29.71 -7.43
N THR A 693 -8.89 28.63 -8.23
CA THR A 693 -8.97 27.26 -7.76
C THR A 693 -7.61 26.56 -7.74
N LEU A 694 -7.53 25.40 -7.09
CA LEU A 694 -6.37 24.50 -7.16
C LEU A 694 -6.44 23.51 -8.34
N ALA A 695 -7.46 23.58 -9.19
CA ALA A 695 -7.56 22.69 -10.35
C ALA A 695 -6.30 22.67 -11.25
N PRO A 696 -5.62 23.83 -11.51
CA PRO A 696 -4.36 23.81 -12.25
C PRO A 696 -3.25 23.02 -11.56
N LEU A 697 -3.11 23.13 -10.23
CA LEU A 697 -2.13 22.35 -9.45
C LEU A 697 -2.43 20.86 -9.51
N LEU A 698 -3.68 20.47 -9.28
CA LEU A 698 -4.10 19.06 -9.36
C LEU A 698 -3.84 18.48 -10.75
N THR A 699 -4.08 19.27 -11.80
CA THR A 699 -3.79 18.87 -13.19
C THR A 699 -2.29 18.60 -13.40
N VAL A 700 -1.42 19.49 -12.91
CA VAL A 700 0.04 19.30 -13.00
C VAL A 700 0.47 18.05 -12.23
N LEU A 701 -0.01 17.87 -11.00
CA LEU A 701 0.29 16.71 -10.18
C LEU A 701 -0.12 15.40 -10.85
N ASN A 702 -1.35 15.32 -11.38
CA ASN A 702 -1.87 14.13 -12.05
C ASN A 702 -1.09 13.80 -13.34
N ARG A 703 -0.71 14.81 -14.14
CA ARG A 703 0.13 14.64 -15.33
C ARG A 703 1.53 14.13 -14.99
N LEU A 704 2.14 14.68 -13.94
CA LEU A 704 3.44 14.22 -13.44
C LEU A 704 3.38 12.76 -13.03
N ARG A 705 2.37 12.37 -12.26
CA ARG A 705 2.16 10.99 -11.80
C ARG A 705 2.04 10.00 -12.96
N ARG A 706 1.33 10.38 -14.04
CA ARG A 706 1.21 9.54 -15.25
C ARG A 706 2.52 9.48 -16.06
N ARG A 707 3.32 10.54 -16.06
CA ARG A 707 4.57 10.61 -16.81
C ARG A 707 5.74 9.90 -16.12
N HIS A 708 5.77 9.90 -14.79
CA HIS A 708 6.88 9.40 -14.00
C HIS A 708 6.56 8.08 -13.30
N PRO A 709 7.11 6.93 -13.78
CA PRO A 709 6.97 5.64 -13.12
C PRO A 709 7.38 5.63 -11.64
N ALA A 710 8.34 6.49 -11.24
CA ALA A 710 8.72 6.66 -9.84
C ALA A 710 7.55 7.04 -8.94
N LEU A 711 6.60 7.86 -9.41
CA LEU A 711 5.42 8.27 -8.65
C LEU A 711 4.30 7.22 -8.66
N GLN A 712 4.40 6.19 -9.52
CA GLN A 712 3.42 5.10 -9.63
C GLN A 712 3.75 3.92 -8.70
N GLN A 713 4.89 3.99 -7.99
CA GLN A 713 5.37 2.95 -7.09
C GLN A 713 5.18 3.35 -5.63
N LEU A 714 4.91 2.37 -4.76
CA LEU A 714 4.90 2.59 -3.32
C LEU A 714 6.32 2.48 -2.74
N ARG A 715 7.11 1.56 -3.27
CA ARG A 715 8.47 1.23 -2.83
C ARG A 715 9.47 2.28 -3.31
N ASP A 716 10.71 2.19 -2.87
CA ASP A 716 11.82 3.10 -3.23
C ASP A 716 11.61 4.56 -2.83
N LEU A 717 10.86 4.81 -1.78
CA LEU A 717 10.80 6.11 -1.12
C LEU A 717 12.03 6.29 -0.23
N ARG A 718 12.71 7.44 -0.39
CA ARG A 718 13.87 7.79 0.41
C ARG A 718 13.74 9.21 0.93
N PHE A 719 13.83 9.37 2.24
CA PHE A 719 13.88 10.68 2.89
C PHE A 719 15.29 11.26 2.87
N HIS A 720 15.39 12.56 2.69
CA HIS A 720 16.64 13.31 2.67
C HIS A 720 16.73 14.25 3.86
N PRO A 721 17.91 14.34 4.55
CA PRO A 721 18.06 15.26 5.65
C PRO A 721 17.88 16.71 5.25
N THR A 722 17.19 17.48 6.08
CA THR A 722 17.10 18.94 6.02
C THR A 722 17.40 19.52 7.42
N ASP A 723 17.93 20.72 7.46
CA ASP A 723 18.24 21.45 8.70
C ASP A 723 17.05 22.26 9.25
N ASN A 724 15.85 22.02 8.72
CA ASN A 724 14.59 22.65 9.14
C ASN A 724 13.50 21.60 9.30
N ASP A 725 12.85 21.56 10.47
CA ASP A 725 11.78 20.60 10.77
C ASP A 725 10.46 20.90 10.06
N GLN A 726 10.30 22.13 9.52
CA GLN A 726 9.17 22.49 8.68
C GLN A 726 9.38 22.18 7.20
N VAL A 727 10.53 21.63 6.81
CA VAL A 727 10.82 21.25 5.43
C VAL A 727 11.06 19.76 5.34
N LEU A 728 10.21 19.08 4.59
CA LEU A 728 10.32 17.65 4.29
C LEU A 728 10.89 17.47 2.88
N ALA A 729 11.97 16.69 2.75
CA ALA A 729 12.57 16.34 1.48
C ALA A 729 12.63 14.82 1.30
N TYR A 730 12.24 14.33 0.13
CA TYR A 730 12.27 12.91 -0.23
C TYR A 730 12.42 12.70 -1.73
N SER A 731 12.84 11.50 -2.10
CA SER A 731 12.85 11.08 -3.51
C SER A 731 12.20 9.72 -3.70
N LYS A 732 11.70 9.51 -4.90
CA LYS A 732 11.23 8.21 -5.40
C LYS A 732 11.95 7.87 -6.68
N ASN A 733 12.23 6.58 -6.87
CA ASN A 733 12.95 6.08 -8.03
C ASN A 733 12.18 4.91 -8.65
N ALA A 734 12.30 4.77 -9.96
CA ALA A 734 11.88 3.59 -10.69
C ALA A 734 12.85 3.32 -11.83
N THR A 735 12.95 2.05 -12.23
CA THR A 735 13.66 1.68 -13.45
C THR A 735 12.64 1.55 -14.57
N THR A 736 12.80 2.31 -15.65
CA THR A 736 11.92 2.21 -16.82
C THR A 736 12.15 0.89 -17.57
N PRO A 737 11.23 0.46 -18.44
CA PRO A 737 11.43 -0.74 -19.27
C PRO A 737 12.71 -0.71 -20.11
N GLU A 738 13.19 0.47 -20.46
CA GLU A 738 14.43 0.71 -21.22
C GLU A 738 15.68 0.63 -20.33
N GLY A 739 15.52 0.40 -19.01
CA GLY A 739 16.63 0.31 -18.06
C GLY A 739 17.14 1.65 -17.56
N LEU A 740 16.44 2.75 -17.86
CA LEU A 740 16.77 4.09 -17.35
C LEU A 740 16.21 4.30 -15.95
N THR A 741 16.90 5.07 -15.13
CA THR A 741 16.40 5.49 -13.83
C THR A 741 15.53 6.73 -13.98
N ASP A 742 14.25 6.61 -13.64
CA ASP A 742 13.35 7.72 -13.40
C ASP A 742 13.44 8.12 -11.92
N GLN A 743 13.70 9.41 -11.64
CA GLN A 743 13.85 9.92 -10.28
C GLN A 743 13.10 11.25 -10.13
N VAL A 744 12.26 11.31 -9.10
CA VAL A 744 11.58 12.54 -8.70
C VAL A 744 11.99 12.87 -7.27
N ILE A 745 12.49 14.08 -7.04
CA ILE A 745 12.82 14.64 -5.73
C ILE A 745 11.75 15.67 -5.39
N THR A 746 11.13 15.51 -4.24
CA THR A 746 10.10 16.43 -3.74
C THR A 746 10.60 17.11 -2.47
N VAL A 747 10.45 18.43 -2.41
CA VAL A 747 10.74 19.21 -1.20
C VAL A 747 9.51 20.04 -0.88
N VAL A 748 9.01 19.94 0.33
CA VAL A 748 7.73 20.56 0.73
C VAL A 748 7.90 21.37 2.00
N ASN A 749 7.41 22.59 1.99
CA ASN A 749 7.18 23.40 3.19
C ASN A 749 5.92 22.85 3.90
N LEU A 750 6.04 22.44 5.15
CA LEU A 750 4.93 21.90 5.96
C LEU A 750 4.20 22.98 6.75
N ASP A 751 4.73 24.21 6.78
CA ASP A 751 4.09 25.37 7.43
C ASP A 751 3.26 26.17 6.41
N PRO A 752 1.92 26.16 6.51
CA PRO A 752 1.08 26.87 5.56
C PRO A 752 1.06 28.41 5.75
N HIS A 753 1.73 28.92 6.77
CA HIS A 753 1.66 30.33 7.16
C HIS A 753 2.94 31.12 6.91
N HIS A 754 4.11 30.45 6.94
CA HIS A 754 5.38 31.13 6.88
C HIS A 754 6.29 30.56 5.80
N VAL A 755 7.08 31.46 5.22
CA VAL A 755 8.20 31.07 4.33
C VAL A 755 9.20 30.25 5.13
N GLN A 756 9.61 29.12 4.59
CA GLN A 756 10.61 28.25 5.18
C GLN A 756 11.84 28.14 4.26
N GLU A 757 13.00 28.16 4.89
CA GLU A 757 14.29 27.99 4.21
C GLU A 757 14.99 26.76 4.79
N ALA A 758 15.68 26.00 3.95
CA ALA A 758 16.40 24.82 4.37
C ALA A 758 17.54 24.46 3.44
N THR A 759 18.51 23.71 3.96
CA THR A 759 19.51 22.99 3.18
C THR A 759 19.11 21.53 3.06
N VAL A 760 18.80 21.09 1.86
CA VAL A 760 18.53 19.68 1.54
C VAL A 760 19.85 18.96 1.28
N THR A 761 20.11 17.85 1.98
CA THR A 761 21.32 17.03 1.77
C THR A 761 20.98 15.77 0.99
N LEU A 762 21.52 15.65 -0.23
CA LEU A 762 21.42 14.45 -1.06
C LEU A 762 22.61 13.52 -0.84
N GLU A 763 22.40 12.21 -1.01
CA GLU A 763 23.51 11.26 -1.10
C GLU A 763 24.03 11.16 -2.53
N GLY A 764 25.35 10.99 -2.69
CA GLY A 764 26.03 10.85 -3.96
C GLY A 764 26.87 12.08 -4.30
N ASP A 765 27.85 11.86 -5.16
CA ASP A 765 28.78 12.88 -5.62
C ASP A 765 28.41 13.34 -7.01
N GLY A 766 28.20 14.63 -7.20
CA GLY A 766 28.11 15.25 -8.50
C GLY A 766 26.92 16.20 -8.65
N PRO A 767 27.07 17.19 -9.51
CA PRO A 767 25.94 18.04 -9.86
C PRO A 767 24.94 17.29 -10.72
N HIS A 768 23.67 17.35 -10.33
CA HIS A 768 22.53 16.90 -11.11
C HIS A 768 21.80 18.11 -11.69
N VAL A 769 21.46 18.08 -12.96
CA VAL A 769 20.52 19.05 -13.52
C VAL A 769 19.11 18.57 -13.16
N VAL A 770 18.41 19.40 -12.40
CA VAL A 770 17.04 19.14 -11.96
C VAL A 770 16.10 20.19 -12.57
N HIS A 771 14.93 19.73 -12.98
CA HIS A 771 13.89 20.56 -13.57
C HIS A 771 12.70 20.57 -12.62
N ASP A 772 12.30 21.75 -12.15
CA ASP A 772 11.13 21.89 -11.30
C ASP A 772 9.86 21.93 -12.15
N GLU A 773 9.04 20.94 -11.99
CA GLU A 773 7.81 20.74 -12.79
C GLU A 773 6.66 21.67 -12.38
N LEU A 774 6.74 22.33 -11.20
CA LEU A 774 5.75 23.31 -10.78
C LEU A 774 6.02 24.68 -11.37
N THR A 775 7.29 25.09 -11.41
CA THR A 775 7.70 26.43 -11.82
C THR A 775 8.31 26.50 -13.21
N GLY A 776 8.76 25.36 -13.75
CA GLY A 776 9.54 25.26 -14.99
C GLY A 776 11.00 25.69 -14.81
N ALA A 777 11.45 26.01 -13.60
CA ALA A 777 12.83 26.41 -13.33
C ALA A 777 13.80 25.23 -13.45
N VAL A 778 15.05 25.54 -13.81
CA VAL A 778 16.12 24.53 -13.91
C VAL A 778 17.21 24.89 -12.92
N TYR A 779 17.61 23.90 -12.10
CA TYR A 779 18.66 24.10 -11.12
C TYR A 779 19.79 23.09 -11.32
N THR A 780 20.96 23.44 -10.79
CA THR A 780 22.06 22.47 -10.62
C THR A 780 22.18 22.15 -9.14
N TRP A 781 21.82 20.91 -8.78
CA TRP A 781 21.86 20.42 -7.42
C TRP A 781 23.10 19.55 -7.20
N GLY A 782 23.75 19.73 -6.04
CA GLY A 782 24.84 18.89 -5.57
C GLY A 782 24.47 18.13 -4.29
N ARG A 783 25.45 17.95 -3.42
CA ARG A 783 25.22 17.28 -2.12
C ARG A 783 24.39 18.14 -1.17
N HIS A 784 24.61 19.46 -1.14
CA HIS A 784 23.89 20.40 -0.27
C HIS A 784 23.23 21.46 -1.12
N ASN A 785 21.93 21.63 -0.96
CA ASN A 785 21.09 22.45 -1.83
C ASN A 785 20.18 23.34 -0.98
N TYR A 786 20.40 24.63 -1.07
CA TYR A 786 19.51 25.59 -0.43
C TYR A 786 18.17 25.69 -1.17
N VAL A 787 17.11 25.73 -0.39
CA VAL A 787 15.74 25.96 -0.86
C VAL A 787 15.07 27.05 -0.03
N ARG A 788 14.17 27.81 -0.67
CA ARG A 788 13.28 28.76 -0.01
C ARG A 788 11.87 28.54 -0.57
N LEU A 789 10.95 28.16 0.28
CA LEU A 789 9.58 27.76 -0.07
C LEU A 789 8.58 28.71 0.55
N ASP A 790 7.84 29.43 -0.30
CA ASP A 790 6.80 30.37 0.10
C ASP A 790 5.42 29.69 -0.01
N PRO A 791 4.70 29.47 1.11
CA PRO A 791 3.44 28.76 1.07
C PRO A 791 2.33 29.44 0.26
N SER A 792 2.46 30.75 0.05
CA SER A 792 1.49 31.53 -0.74
C SER A 792 1.74 31.48 -2.25
N ALA A 793 2.95 31.13 -2.66
CA ALA A 793 3.36 31.08 -4.07
C ALA A 793 3.82 29.66 -4.47
N GLU A 794 4.89 29.16 -3.86
CA GLU A 794 5.56 27.90 -4.19
C GLU A 794 5.79 27.08 -2.90
N PRO A 795 4.77 26.33 -2.41
CA PRO A 795 4.90 25.57 -1.18
C PRO A 795 5.81 24.34 -1.32
N ALA A 796 6.19 23.98 -2.54
CA ALA A 796 6.99 22.79 -2.83
C ALA A 796 7.80 22.94 -4.11
N HIS A 797 8.89 22.17 -4.20
CA HIS A 797 9.56 21.84 -5.46
C HIS A 797 9.28 20.38 -5.83
N LEU A 798 8.97 20.13 -7.10
CA LEU A 798 8.87 18.81 -7.72
C LEU A 798 9.92 18.66 -8.79
N LEU A 799 11.07 18.11 -8.41
CA LEU A 799 12.27 18.11 -9.23
C LEU A 799 12.45 16.78 -9.96
N THR A 800 12.45 16.81 -11.28
CA THR A 800 12.81 15.67 -12.11
C THR A 800 14.29 15.74 -12.46
N VAL A 801 15.00 14.62 -12.26
CA VAL A 801 16.44 14.55 -12.53
C VAL A 801 16.67 14.16 -13.98
N ARG A 802 17.29 15.05 -14.76
CA ARG A 802 17.75 14.71 -16.10
C ARG A 802 19.17 14.17 -16.00
N ARG A 803 19.32 12.86 -16.21
CA ARG A 803 20.64 12.26 -16.43
C ARG A 803 20.95 12.37 -17.91
N ASN A 804 22.06 13.04 -18.25
CA ASN A 804 22.59 12.94 -19.58
C ASN A 804 22.86 11.47 -19.89
N PRO A 805 22.47 10.94 -21.03
CA PRO A 805 22.90 9.62 -21.44
C PRO A 805 24.44 9.61 -21.46
N THR A 806 25.01 8.78 -20.59
CA THR A 806 26.46 8.52 -20.55
C THR A 806 26.91 7.76 -21.80
#